data_9ffab6c3f892930e4570ee4b2f1e35b8
#
_entry.id   9ffab6c3f892930e4570ee4b2f1e35b8
#
_cell.length_a   1.000
_cell.length_b   1.000
_cell.length_c   1.000
_cell.angle_alpha   90.00
_cell.angle_beta   90.00
_cell.angle_gamma   90.00
#
_symmetry.space_group_name_H-M   'P 1'
#
loop_
_entity.id
_entity.type
_entity.pdbx_description
1 polymer ?
#
loop_
_entity_poly.entity_id
_entity_poly.type
_entity_poly.pdbx_seq_one_letter_code
_entity_poly.pdbx_strand_id
1 'polypeptide(L)'
;TGFGGVGRRIDHDVPVHELIGKIAAQCPEAVAVSVPGGRRLGYRELDQRSRRVAASLRERGVGAGTVVAVRLAKSPELVIALLAVWRAGGAYLPLDRDHPADRLAELMENAGATLVLTDGRRGRAARLPGRPVTLDELDRPGTEERPEPAVGLDQTAYVIHTSGSTGRPKAVRVSHRNLASVFVAWQQEYRLDTDVRVHLQMAGVSFDVFTGDLVRALCSGGTLVLVDRDLLFDTARLYRTMRAEGVDCGEFVPSVARGLLAHCEREGLGLEFMRLVIVGSDAWRAGEHRRLVALCGPGTRVVNSYGLTEATIDSAYYEGPAEGLEPGRMVPVGRPLPNSELYVLDRHGEPVPPGVAGELWIGGAGVADRYLGDPERTAERFVTLEPGGEPVRLYRTGDLGHWDAEGVLHLLGRADGQVKVRGHRVETGEIEARLAARPELAQVCVTVRRDETGENVLCAYCVPAPGAVADARGLRRHLAEQLPTYLIPAYFTELSALPLTANGKVDLGALPEPRAEAGPERYEPPVTLYETRMAAHWRSLLGLERPGLRDDFFEAGGSSIKLIELIHHLRTEFNASVPVGRLFRTSTLHGMARTLEDIVTGRLPGAEPYLWFNPGADPAATVFCLPPAGGYGLVYRQLAARLPEHRFAAFNYLSGPDKAARYADLAEELHPGGPYTLFGYSLGGNLAFEIAGELERRGRVVDLVLIMDSYRIAEAVALGEEHLAEFEAELAEHLRRHTGSEIVARETVEQAREYLAHCGAHPSLGVLGAPIAVISDQDKLLRFAADEPGGWHGVTAAGCTVREGHGRHAEMLDGSFLDGNAELVRALLAGGAANGRA
;
A
#
# COMPACT_ATOMS: atom_id res chain seq x y z
N THR A 1 -0.30 37.83 32.97
CA THR A 1 -0.20 36.48 33.52
C THR A 1 -1.06 35.57 32.67
N GLY A 2 -0.40 35.01 31.65
CA GLY A 2 -1.05 34.48 30.52
C GLY A 2 -1.56 33.06 30.67
N PHE A 3 -2.77 32.84 30.21
CA PHE A 3 -3.31 31.54 29.82
C PHE A 3 -3.04 31.29 28.33
N GLY A 4 -1.81 31.50 27.87
CA GLY A 4 -1.27 31.02 26.61
C GLY A 4 -0.15 30.06 26.94
N GLY A 5 -0.16 28.88 26.33
CA GLY A 5 0.99 27.98 26.45
C GLY A 5 2.10 28.53 25.55
N VAL A 6 3.16 29.09 26.15
CA VAL A 6 4.35 29.51 25.42
C VAL A 6 5.42 28.46 25.64
N GLY A 7 5.83 27.80 24.56
CA GLY A 7 6.93 26.85 24.59
C GLY A 7 8.28 27.53 24.92
N ARG A 8 9.17 26.77 25.52
CA ARG A 8 10.54 27.25 25.81
C ARG A 8 11.22 27.66 24.49
N ARG A 9 11.91 28.80 24.48
CA ARG A 9 12.70 29.24 23.32
C ARG A 9 14.03 28.50 23.28
N ILE A 10 14.37 27.97 22.11
CA ILE A 10 15.63 27.27 21.79
C ILE A 10 16.20 27.87 20.50
N ASP A 11 17.51 28.03 20.43
CA ASP A 11 18.21 28.52 19.24
C ASP A 11 18.08 27.51 18.09
N HIS A 12 17.80 28.00 16.86
CA HIS A 12 17.57 27.23 15.66
C HIS A 12 18.16 27.91 14.43
N ASP A 13 19.43 28.32 14.53
CA ASP A 13 20.10 29.18 13.53
C ASP A 13 20.80 28.38 12.42
N VAL A 14 20.67 27.04 12.38
CA VAL A 14 21.34 26.22 11.39
C VAL A 14 20.30 25.52 10.52
N PRO A 15 20.36 25.69 9.19
CA PRO A 15 19.49 24.95 8.26
C PRO A 15 19.68 23.43 8.38
N VAL A 16 18.60 22.65 8.28
CA VAL A 16 18.62 21.20 8.52
C VAL A 16 19.58 20.43 7.59
N HIS A 17 19.77 20.85 6.34
CA HIS A 17 20.71 20.21 5.42
C HIS A 17 22.18 20.38 5.84
N GLU A 18 22.52 21.47 6.53
CA GLU A 18 23.85 21.68 7.12
C GLU A 18 24.03 20.77 8.35
N LEU A 19 22.97 20.55 9.16
CA LEU A 19 23.01 19.61 10.27
C LEU A 19 23.27 18.20 9.76
N ILE A 20 22.57 17.77 8.71
CA ILE A 20 22.81 16.47 8.05
C ILE A 20 24.26 16.36 7.55
N GLY A 21 24.81 17.44 6.98
CA GLY A 21 26.21 17.49 6.55
C GLY A 21 27.20 17.33 7.71
N LYS A 22 26.92 17.94 8.87
CA LYS A 22 27.73 17.76 10.08
C LYS A 22 27.67 16.32 10.59
N ILE A 23 26.50 15.69 10.61
CA ILE A 23 26.32 14.29 10.96
C ILE A 23 27.09 13.37 10.00
N ALA A 24 27.01 13.64 8.68
CA ALA A 24 27.75 12.87 7.68
C ALA A 24 29.28 12.94 7.87
N ALA A 25 29.79 14.06 8.36
CA ALA A 25 31.20 14.21 8.71
C ALA A 25 31.58 13.48 10.01
N GLN A 26 30.68 13.40 10.98
CA GLN A 26 30.91 12.77 12.29
C GLN A 26 30.80 11.25 12.23
N CYS A 27 29.80 10.71 11.49
CA CYS A 27 29.54 9.28 11.39
C CYS A 27 29.32 8.82 9.94
N PRO A 28 30.36 8.94 9.08
CA PRO A 28 30.25 8.72 7.65
C PRO A 28 29.87 7.29 7.26
N GLU A 29 30.21 6.29 8.06
CA GLU A 29 29.95 4.86 7.81
C GLU A 29 28.58 4.40 8.36
N ALA A 30 27.91 5.24 9.15
CA ALA A 30 26.58 4.89 9.65
C ALA A 30 25.56 4.86 8.51
N VAL A 31 24.55 3.98 8.65
CA VAL A 31 23.44 3.90 7.70
C VAL A 31 22.51 5.10 7.89
N ALA A 32 22.34 5.91 6.85
CA ALA A 32 21.42 7.03 6.84
C ALA A 32 20.01 6.62 6.40
N VAL A 33 19.91 5.78 5.37
CA VAL A 33 18.62 5.34 4.79
C VAL A 33 18.64 3.84 4.56
N SER A 34 17.57 3.15 4.95
CA SER A 34 17.36 1.72 4.70
C SER A 34 16.02 1.51 4.01
N VAL A 35 15.98 0.59 3.06
CA VAL A 35 14.75 0.07 2.46
C VAL A 35 14.69 -1.41 2.82
N PRO A 36 13.65 -1.90 3.50
CA PRO A 36 13.54 -3.29 3.92
C PRO A 36 13.67 -4.26 2.76
N GLY A 37 14.59 -5.22 2.86
CA GLY A 37 14.89 -6.16 1.77
C GLY A 37 15.56 -5.55 0.54
N GLY A 38 15.99 -4.28 0.60
CA GLY A 38 16.57 -3.53 -0.50
C GLY A 38 17.90 -2.85 -0.14
N ARG A 39 18.14 -1.71 -0.77
CA ARG A 39 19.38 -0.95 -0.63
C ARG A 39 19.48 -0.23 0.71
N ARG A 40 20.68 -0.19 1.28
CA ARG A 40 21.08 0.69 2.37
C ARG A 40 22.03 1.75 1.86
N LEU A 41 21.86 2.99 2.31
CA LEU A 41 22.68 4.15 1.94
C LEU A 41 23.34 4.71 3.19
N GLY A 42 24.67 4.79 3.20
CA GLY A 42 25.43 5.41 4.30
C GLY A 42 25.44 6.94 4.23
N TYR A 43 25.75 7.60 5.34
CA TYR A 43 25.84 9.06 5.42
C TYR A 43 26.88 9.66 4.47
N ARG A 44 28.02 9.04 4.29
CA ARG A 44 29.07 9.47 3.34
C ARG A 44 28.54 9.48 1.92
N GLU A 45 27.89 8.40 1.50
CA GLU A 45 27.36 8.30 0.14
C GLU A 45 26.20 9.30 -0.07
N LEU A 46 25.31 9.44 0.91
CA LEU A 46 24.23 10.43 0.88
C LEU A 46 24.79 11.86 0.70
N ASP A 47 25.81 12.24 1.48
CA ASP A 47 26.44 13.55 1.42
C ASP A 47 27.09 13.79 0.05
N GLN A 48 27.91 12.85 -0.42
CA GLN A 48 28.61 13.00 -1.70
C GLN A 48 27.63 13.06 -2.89
N ARG A 49 26.64 12.15 -2.96
CA ARG A 49 25.69 12.15 -4.06
C ARG A 49 24.82 13.39 -4.07
N SER A 50 24.30 13.80 -2.91
CA SER A 50 23.48 15.02 -2.83
C SER A 50 24.27 16.29 -3.20
N ARG A 51 25.58 16.38 -2.90
CA ARG A 51 26.45 17.50 -3.35
C ARG A 51 26.60 17.52 -4.86
N ARG A 52 26.86 16.38 -5.51
CA ARG A 52 26.98 16.31 -6.99
C ARG A 52 25.67 16.69 -7.66
N VAL A 53 24.56 16.14 -7.18
CA VAL A 53 23.23 16.48 -7.71
C VAL A 53 22.92 17.96 -7.50
N ALA A 54 23.26 18.54 -6.34
CA ALA A 54 23.09 19.96 -6.06
C ALA A 54 23.90 20.85 -7.03
N ALA A 55 25.16 20.50 -7.31
CA ALA A 55 25.97 21.20 -8.29
C ALA A 55 25.31 21.20 -9.69
N SER A 56 24.83 20.02 -10.13
CA SER A 56 24.14 19.89 -11.42
C SER A 56 22.79 20.64 -11.47
N LEU A 57 22.09 20.76 -10.32
CA LEU A 57 20.86 21.57 -10.22
C LEU A 57 21.17 23.06 -10.33
N ARG A 58 22.24 23.57 -9.71
CA ARG A 58 22.67 24.97 -9.82
C ARG A 58 23.04 25.34 -11.26
N GLU A 59 23.70 24.45 -12.00
CA GLU A 59 23.99 24.64 -13.43
C GLU A 59 22.72 24.80 -14.27
N ARG A 60 21.60 24.28 -13.81
CA ARG A 60 20.27 24.39 -14.42
C ARG A 60 19.43 25.56 -13.89
N GLY A 61 20.04 26.41 -13.06
CA GLY A 61 19.42 27.61 -12.53
C GLY A 61 18.65 27.43 -11.22
N VAL A 62 18.81 26.31 -10.54
CA VAL A 62 18.19 26.11 -9.22
C VAL A 62 18.96 26.93 -8.18
N GLY A 63 18.22 27.72 -7.41
CA GLY A 63 18.75 28.58 -6.35
C GLY A 63 17.62 29.21 -5.53
N ALA A 64 17.92 30.29 -4.81
CA ALA A 64 16.96 31.01 -3.97
C ALA A 64 15.68 31.36 -4.75
N GLY A 65 14.53 30.99 -4.19
CA GLY A 65 13.21 31.20 -4.79
C GLY A 65 12.79 30.21 -5.88
N THR A 66 13.66 29.26 -6.27
CA THR A 66 13.31 28.21 -7.23
C THR A 66 12.59 27.06 -6.53
N VAL A 67 11.42 26.67 -7.04
CA VAL A 67 10.69 25.48 -6.59
C VAL A 67 10.94 24.33 -7.59
N VAL A 68 11.41 23.20 -7.08
CA VAL A 68 11.71 22.00 -7.85
C VAL A 68 10.68 20.92 -7.49
N ALA A 69 9.90 20.48 -8.46
CA ALA A 69 8.97 19.36 -8.26
C ALA A 69 9.76 18.03 -8.19
N VAL A 70 9.43 17.20 -7.21
CA VAL A 70 10.10 15.91 -7.00
C VAL A 70 9.06 14.80 -7.06
N ARG A 71 9.12 13.98 -8.14
CA ARG A 71 8.21 12.87 -8.41
C ARG A 71 8.99 11.56 -8.49
N LEU A 72 9.49 11.12 -7.36
CA LEU A 72 10.26 9.89 -7.22
C LEU A 72 9.52 8.88 -6.33
N ALA A 73 9.83 7.59 -6.48
CA ALA A 73 9.39 6.58 -5.54
C ALA A 73 10.05 6.78 -4.17
N LYS A 74 9.46 6.26 -3.09
CA LYS A 74 10.15 6.16 -1.80
C LYS A 74 11.39 5.28 -1.97
N SER A 75 12.55 5.90 -1.95
CA SER A 75 13.84 5.26 -2.18
C SER A 75 14.96 6.14 -1.64
N PRO A 76 16.19 5.63 -1.49
CA PRO A 76 17.35 6.45 -1.15
C PRO A 76 17.56 7.60 -2.13
N GLU A 77 17.23 7.41 -3.41
CA GLU A 77 17.29 8.42 -4.47
C GLU A 77 16.38 9.62 -4.20
N LEU A 78 15.18 9.38 -3.64
CA LEU A 78 14.30 10.46 -3.21
C LEU A 78 14.96 11.31 -2.13
N VAL A 79 15.57 10.70 -1.12
CA VAL A 79 16.25 11.43 -0.04
C VAL A 79 17.44 12.25 -0.57
N ILE A 80 18.23 11.66 -1.49
CA ILE A 80 19.31 12.37 -2.19
C ILE A 80 18.78 13.58 -2.93
N ALA A 81 17.67 13.44 -3.67
CA ALA A 81 17.07 14.49 -4.45
C ALA A 81 16.59 15.66 -3.57
N LEU A 82 15.89 15.39 -2.45
CA LEU A 82 15.40 16.41 -1.54
C LEU A 82 16.55 17.18 -0.89
N LEU A 83 17.56 16.47 -0.40
CA LEU A 83 18.74 17.07 0.19
C LEU A 83 19.53 17.91 -0.83
N ALA A 84 19.63 17.44 -2.08
CA ALA A 84 20.29 18.17 -3.16
C ALA A 84 19.57 19.46 -3.54
N VAL A 85 18.24 19.48 -3.53
CA VAL A 85 17.46 20.69 -3.77
C VAL A 85 17.75 21.74 -2.69
N TRP A 86 17.78 21.37 -1.42
CA TRP A 86 18.15 22.26 -0.30
C TRP A 86 19.57 22.79 -0.46
N ARG A 87 20.54 21.93 -0.77
CA ARG A 87 21.95 22.30 -0.98
C ARG A 87 22.16 23.21 -2.19
N ALA A 88 21.27 23.11 -3.18
CA ALA A 88 21.26 24.02 -4.32
C ALA A 88 20.67 25.40 -3.97
N GLY A 89 20.07 25.55 -2.78
CA GLY A 89 19.35 26.76 -2.34
C GLY A 89 17.91 26.83 -2.85
N GLY A 90 17.37 25.75 -3.43
CA GLY A 90 15.99 25.64 -3.89
C GLY A 90 15.04 25.10 -2.82
N ALA A 91 13.75 25.18 -3.11
CA ALA A 91 12.68 24.55 -2.36
C ALA A 91 12.14 23.33 -3.13
N TYR A 92 11.82 22.25 -2.47
CA TYR A 92 11.16 21.14 -3.16
C TYR A 92 9.64 21.20 -3.03
N LEU A 93 8.97 20.69 -4.07
CA LEU A 93 7.54 20.37 -4.11
C LEU A 93 7.40 18.87 -4.26
N PRO A 94 7.01 18.12 -3.22
CA PRO A 94 6.86 16.68 -3.35
C PRO A 94 5.57 16.35 -4.10
N LEU A 95 5.69 15.48 -5.11
CA LEU A 95 4.57 15.02 -5.94
C LEU A 95 4.36 13.52 -5.75
N ASP A 96 3.17 13.16 -5.30
CA ASP A 96 2.79 11.75 -5.18
C ASP A 96 2.57 11.14 -6.57
N ARG A 97 3.21 10.01 -6.84
CA ARG A 97 3.17 9.31 -8.13
C ARG A 97 1.80 8.75 -8.47
N ASP A 98 0.97 8.51 -7.45
CA ASP A 98 -0.36 7.92 -7.58
C ASP A 98 -1.43 8.98 -7.87
N HIS A 99 -1.12 10.26 -7.71
CA HIS A 99 -2.06 11.33 -8.05
C HIS A 99 -2.29 11.43 -9.57
N PRO A 100 -3.49 11.84 -9.99
CA PRO A 100 -3.80 12.11 -11.39
C PRO A 100 -2.85 13.15 -12.00
N ALA A 101 -2.53 13.03 -13.31
CA ALA A 101 -1.60 13.92 -13.99
C ALA A 101 -2.07 15.38 -13.98
N ASP A 102 -3.35 15.62 -14.17
CA ASP A 102 -3.95 16.95 -14.15
C ASP A 102 -3.84 17.59 -12.76
N ARG A 103 -4.01 16.78 -11.71
CA ARG A 103 -3.80 17.24 -10.32
C ARG A 103 -2.34 17.64 -10.11
N LEU A 104 -1.40 16.83 -10.55
CA LEU A 104 0.04 17.14 -10.43
C LEU A 104 0.41 18.41 -11.19
N ALA A 105 -0.17 18.63 -12.37
CA ALA A 105 0.01 19.87 -13.14
C ALA A 105 -0.52 21.08 -12.37
N GLU A 106 -1.74 21.00 -11.80
CA GLU A 106 -2.33 22.06 -10.96
C GLU A 106 -1.43 22.42 -9.76
N LEU A 107 -0.87 21.41 -9.07
CA LEU A 107 0.04 21.64 -7.94
C LEU A 107 1.34 22.34 -8.37
N MET A 108 1.90 21.93 -9.51
CA MET A 108 3.12 22.54 -10.06
C MET A 108 2.90 23.99 -10.48
N GLU A 109 1.81 24.27 -11.16
CA GLU A 109 1.45 25.64 -11.59
C GLU A 109 1.23 26.54 -10.38
N ASN A 110 0.49 26.06 -9.37
CA ASN A 110 0.23 26.81 -8.15
C ASN A 110 1.52 27.14 -7.36
N ALA A 111 2.49 26.22 -7.35
CA ALA A 111 3.78 26.42 -6.70
C ALA A 111 4.82 27.12 -7.58
N GLY A 112 4.54 27.35 -8.86
CA GLY A 112 5.50 27.92 -9.83
C GLY A 112 6.68 26.99 -10.14
N ALA A 113 6.51 25.67 -10.05
CA ALA A 113 7.57 24.70 -10.29
C ALA A 113 7.75 24.47 -11.81
N THR A 114 8.95 24.72 -12.32
CA THR A 114 9.30 24.57 -13.75
C THR A 114 10.24 23.42 -14.04
N LEU A 115 10.87 22.82 -13.02
CA LEU A 115 11.75 21.66 -13.10
C LEU A 115 11.14 20.48 -12.35
N VAL A 116 11.19 19.28 -12.94
CA VAL A 116 10.65 18.05 -12.34
C VAL A 116 11.75 17.00 -12.26
N LEU A 117 12.10 16.59 -11.04
CA LEU A 117 12.93 15.41 -10.81
C LEU A 117 12.07 14.14 -10.89
N THR A 118 12.45 13.20 -11.76
CA THR A 118 11.68 11.98 -12.06
C THR A 118 12.59 10.76 -12.25
N ASP A 119 12.00 9.57 -12.17
CA ASP A 119 12.69 8.29 -12.38
C ASP A 119 12.83 7.86 -13.86
N GLY A 120 12.59 8.76 -14.80
CA GLY A 120 12.77 8.51 -16.24
C GLY A 120 11.69 7.65 -16.90
N ARG A 121 10.71 7.15 -16.16
CA ARG A 121 9.58 6.39 -16.71
C ARG A 121 8.64 7.34 -17.49
N ARG A 122 8.80 7.36 -18.83
CA ARG A 122 8.22 8.34 -19.75
C ARG A 122 6.69 8.45 -19.81
N GLY A 123 5.91 7.48 -19.31
CA GLY A 123 4.46 7.43 -19.58
C GLY A 123 3.65 8.62 -19.02
N ARG A 124 3.68 8.88 -17.72
CA ARG A 124 2.87 9.96 -17.09
C ARG A 124 3.65 11.26 -16.87
N ALA A 125 4.97 11.21 -16.77
CA ALA A 125 5.80 12.40 -16.61
C ALA A 125 5.80 13.30 -17.86
N ALA A 126 5.53 12.75 -19.04
CA ALA A 126 5.46 13.50 -20.29
C ALA A 126 4.27 14.50 -20.38
N ARG A 127 3.30 14.40 -19.48
CA ARG A 127 2.13 15.30 -19.43
C ARG A 127 2.24 16.40 -18.37
N LEU A 128 3.32 16.41 -17.56
CA LEU A 128 3.49 17.41 -16.52
C LEU A 128 4.08 18.71 -17.13
N PRO A 129 3.62 19.88 -16.68
CA PRO A 129 4.27 21.13 -17.03
C PRO A 129 5.69 21.14 -16.45
N GLY A 130 6.64 21.67 -17.19
CA GLY A 130 8.02 21.78 -16.74
C GLY A 130 8.99 20.81 -17.41
N ARG A 131 10.27 21.02 -17.15
CA ARG A 131 11.37 20.24 -17.72
C ARG A 131 11.66 19.01 -16.87
N PRO A 132 11.40 17.79 -17.36
CA PRO A 132 11.75 16.58 -16.64
C PRO A 132 13.27 16.34 -16.69
N VAL A 133 13.85 15.95 -15.56
CA VAL A 133 15.26 15.57 -15.41
C VAL A 133 15.33 14.34 -14.52
N THR A 134 16.17 13.39 -14.85
CA THR A 134 16.38 12.20 -14.01
C THR A 134 17.53 12.42 -13.04
N LEU A 135 17.51 11.68 -11.94
CA LEU A 135 18.61 11.74 -10.97
C LEU A 135 19.92 11.27 -11.60
N ASP A 136 19.88 10.25 -12.48
CA ASP A 136 21.06 9.73 -13.19
C ASP A 136 21.69 10.77 -14.11
N GLU A 137 20.89 11.66 -14.69
CA GLU A 137 21.40 12.81 -15.48
C GLU A 137 22.11 13.86 -14.63
N LEU A 138 21.80 13.90 -13.32
CA LEU A 138 22.34 14.88 -12.37
C LEU A 138 23.52 14.33 -11.55
N ASP A 139 23.50 13.06 -11.17
CA ASP A 139 24.51 12.40 -10.32
C ASP A 139 25.64 11.83 -11.17
N ARG A 140 26.38 12.73 -11.86
CA ARG A 140 27.49 12.34 -12.74
C ARG A 140 28.82 12.31 -11.99
N PRO A 141 29.61 11.23 -12.10
CA PRO A 141 30.97 11.22 -11.60
C PRO A 141 31.81 12.34 -12.29
N GLY A 142 32.59 13.08 -11.51
CA GLY A 142 33.45 14.14 -12.02
C GLY A 142 32.76 15.51 -12.13
N THR A 143 31.51 15.66 -11.69
CA THR A 143 30.95 17.00 -11.48
C THR A 143 31.76 17.70 -10.41
N GLU A 144 32.40 18.84 -10.74
CA GLU A 144 33.21 19.60 -9.79
C GLU A 144 32.36 19.99 -8.57
N GLU A 145 32.86 19.68 -7.38
CA GLU A 145 32.27 20.15 -6.13
C GLU A 145 32.47 21.68 -6.05
N ARG A 146 31.50 22.43 -6.51
CA ARG A 146 31.47 23.88 -6.30
C ARG A 146 31.02 24.18 -4.87
N PRO A 147 31.57 25.21 -4.23
CA PRO A 147 31.10 25.63 -2.93
C PRO A 147 29.58 25.76 -2.87
N GLU A 148 28.97 25.22 -1.83
CA GLU A 148 27.51 25.35 -1.63
C GLU A 148 27.19 26.83 -1.34
N PRO A 149 26.07 27.35 -1.89
CA PRO A 149 25.64 28.70 -1.54
C PRO A 149 25.23 28.73 -0.06
N ALA A 150 25.43 29.84 0.59
CA ALA A 150 24.85 30.07 1.90
C ALA A 150 23.33 30.12 1.74
N VAL A 151 22.63 29.18 2.38
CA VAL A 151 21.17 29.13 2.39
C VAL A 151 20.66 29.90 3.60
N GLY A 152 19.95 31.00 3.36
CA GLY A 152 19.35 31.80 4.43
C GLY A 152 18.19 31.05 5.09
N LEU A 153 18.04 31.20 6.39
CA LEU A 153 16.97 30.56 7.18
C LEU A 153 15.57 30.94 6.70
N ASP A 154 15.38 32.14 6.18
CA ASP A 154 14.09 32.62 5.67
C ASP A 154 13.79 32.19 4.22
N GLN A 155 14.73 31.48 3.58
CA GLN A 155 14.48 30.86 2.28
C GLN A 155 13.51 29.68 2.44
N THR A 156 12.75 29.43 1.39
CA THR A 156 11.78 28.31 1.35
C THR A 156 12.53 26.98 1.37
N ALA A 157 12.16 26.10 2.30
CA ALA A 157 12.65 24.74 2.37
C ALA A 157 11.77 23.81 1.52
N TYR A 158 10.46 23.93 1.66
CA TYR A 158 9.51 23.15 0.86
C TYR A 158 8.18 23.88 0.67
N VAL A 159 7.44 23.40 -0.33
CA VAL A 159 6.04 23.79 -0.56
C VAL A 159 5.20 22.54 -0.51
N ILE A 160 4.22 22.49 0.39
CA ILE A 160 3.27 21.39 0.51
C ILE A 160 1.86 21.92 0.30
N HIS A 161 1.05 21.16 -0.45
CA HIS A 161 -0.32 21.51 -0.71
C HIS A 161 -1.27 20.85 0.27
N THR A 162 -2.19 21.65 0.79
CA THR A 162 -3.35 21.17 1.57
C THR A 162 -4.63 21.41 0.75
N SER A 163 -5.70 20.66 1.05
CA SER A 163 -7.01 20.89 0.44
C SER A 163 -7.50 22.33 0.69
N GLY A 164 -8.27 22.88 -0.25
CA GLY A 164 -8.75 24.25 -0.20
C GLY A 164 -10.27 24.36 -0.28
N SER A 165 -10.87 25.17 0.59
CA SER A 165 -12.33 25.39 0.68
C SER A 165 -12.94 26.00 -0.60
N THR A 166 -12.12 26.61 -1.46
CA THR A 166 -12.53 27.19 -2.77
C THR A 166 -12.38 26.21 -3.94
N GLY A 167 -12.13 24.94 -3.68
CA GLY A 167 -11.93 23.93 -4.73
C GLY A 167 -10.51 23.88 -5.32
N ARG A 168 -9.59 24.76 -4.89
CA ARG A 168 -8.18 24.75 -5.30
C ARG A 168 -7.27 24.44 -4.12
N PRO A 169 -6.20 23.63 -4.33
CA PRO A 169 -5.23 23.33 -3.28
C PRO A 169 -4.48 24.58 -2.83
N LYS A 170 -4.21 24.67 -1.54
CA LYS A 170 -3.44 25.75 -0.90
C LYS A 170 -1.97 25.34 -0.85
N ALA A 171 -1.08 26.14 -1.44
CA ALA A 171 0.36 25.91 -1.41
C ALA A 171 0.98 26.58 -0.16
N VAL A 172 1.28 25.83 0.87
CA VAL A 172 1.90 26.33 2.11
C VAL A 172 3.40 26.45 1.90
N ARG A 173 3.93 27.66 2.11
CA ARG A 173 5.36 27.96 2.05
C ARG A 173 6.01 27.83 3.43
N VAL A 174 6.88 26.84 3.60
CA VAL A 174 7.65 26.61 4.82
C VAL A 174 9.10 26.96 4.60
N SER A 175 9.70 27.75 5.49
CA SER A 175 11.09 28.18 5.44
C SER A 175 12.02 27.20 6.16
N HIS A 176 13.35 27.34 5.90
CA HIS A 176 14.35 26.61 6.66
C HIS A 176 14.32 26.95 8.15
N ARG A 177 13.98 28.21 8.53
CA ARG A 177 13.79 28.63 9.92
C ARG A 177 12.67 27.86 10.62
N ASN A 178 11.52 27.73 9.95
CA ASN A 178 10.39 26.97 10.49
C ASN A 178 10.78 25.51 10.74
N LEU A 179 11.45 24.89 9.75
CA LEU A 179 11.84 23.48 9.84
C LEU A 179 12.95 23.25 10.89
N ALA A 180 13.94 24.12 10.96
CA ALA A 180 14.98 24.06 11.99
C ALA A 180 14.40 24.23 13.40
N SER A 181 13.43 25.13 13.54
CA SER A 181 12.76 25.40 14.82
C SER A 181 12.04 24.16 15.37
N VAL A 182 11.28 23.46 14.53
CA VAL A 182 10.56 22.26 14.97
C VAL A 182 11.52 21.09 15.20
N PHE A 183 12.60 20.97 14.41
CA PHE A 183 13.62 19.95 14.65
C PHE A 183 14.28 20.07 16.01
N VAL A 184 14.76 21.26 16.39
CA VAL A 184 15.41 21.43 17.70
C VAL A 184 14.44 21.20 18.85
N ALA A 185 13.16 21.50 18.66
CA ALA A 185 12.13 21.19 19.63
C ALA A 185 11.96 19.66 19.82
N TRP A 186 11.86 18.91 18.72
CA TRP A 186 11.83 17.44 18.78
C TRP A 186 13.11 16.84 19.36
N GLN A 187 14.27 17.34 18.93
CA GLN A 187 15.55 16.84 19.45
C GLN A 187 15.59 16.91 20.95
N GLN A 188 15.15 18.00 21.53
CA GLN A 188 15.13 18.20 22.97
C GLN A 188 14.02 17.39 23.66
N GLU A 189 12.76 17.55 23.22
CA GLU A 189 11.63 16.94 23.90
C GLU A 189 11.55 15.43 23.68
N TYR A 190 11.89 14.94 22.49
CA TYR A 190 11.86 13.53 22.17
C TYR A 190 13.19 12.81 22.41
N ARG A 191 14.27 13.55 22.79
CA ARG A 191 15.62 13.02 23.04
C ARG A 191 16.16 12.18 21.88
N LEU A 192 16.04 12.72 20.66
CA LEU A 192 16.31 11.98 19.42
C LEU A 192 17.77 11.54 19.28
N ASP A 193 18.71 12.25 19.88
CA ASP A 193 20.16 11.98 19.83
C ASP A 193 20.62 10.93 20.86
N THR A 194 19.83 10.68 21.91
CA THR A 194 20.18 9.79 23.01
C THR A 194 19.38 8.51 23.04
N ASP A 195 18.04 8.60 22.84
CA ASP A 195 17.12 7.52 23.12
C ASP A 195 16.69 6.74 21.86
N VAL A 196 16.86 7.32 20.67
CA VAL A 196 16.34 6.80 19.40
C VAL A 196 17.43 6.65 18.34
N ARG A 197 17.36 5.61 17.52
CA ARG A 197 18.34 5.36 16.48
C ARG A 197 17.74 5.03 15.10
N VAL A 198 16.62 4.32 15.06
CA VAL A 198 16.05 3.81 13.82
C VAL A 198 14.60 4.27 13.68
N HIS A 199 14.39 5.18 12.75
CA HIS A 199 13.11 5.84 12.52
C HIS A 199 12.34 5.18 11.38
N LEU A 200 11.11 4.78 11.64
CA LEU A 200 10.20 4.27 10.62
C LEU A 200 9.53 5.41 9.86
N GLN A 201 9.72 5.47 8.54
CA GLN A 201 9.07 6.46 7.69
C GLN A 201 7.87 5.84 6.95
N MET A 202 6.67 6.22 7.35
CA MET A 202 5.41 5.70 6.84
C MET A 202 4.63 6.71 5.99
N ALA A 203 4.69 7.99 6.33
CA ALA A 203 3.89 9.03 5.69
C ALA A 203 4.11 9.11 4.18
N GLY A 204 3.08 9.48 3.42
CA GLY A 204 3.19 9.76 1.99
C GLY A 204 4.10 10.96 1.73
N VAL A 205 4.79 10.95 0.59
CA VAL A 205 5.78 11.99 0.25
C VAL A 205 5.19 13.41 0.15
N SER A 206 3.90 13.52 -0.13
CA SER A 206 3.16 14.79 -0.24
C SER A 206 2.69 15.35 1.11
N PHE A 207 2.97 14.64 2.23
CA PHE A 207 2.67 15.10 3.58
C PHE A 207 3.93 15.65 4.26
N ASP A 208 3.74 16.66 5.10
CA ASP A 208 4.82 17.30 5.85
C ASP A 208 5.45 16.36 6.90
N VAL A 209 4.70 15.41 7.45
CA VAL A 209 5.19 14.33 8.32
C VAL A 209 6.31 13.53 7.65
N PHE A 210 6.28 13.34 6.31
CA PHE A 210 7.41 12.73 5.59
C PHE A 210 8.70 13.51 5.80
N THR A 211 8.62 14.84 5.68
CA THR A 211 9.75 15.73 5.94
C THR A 211 10.16 15.67 7.41
N GLY A 212 9.18 15.60 8.32
CA GLY A 212 9.42 15.43 9.76
C GLY A 212 10.21 14.17 10.07
N ASP A 213 9.80 13.02 9.57
CA ASP A 213 10.52 11.75 9.76
C ASP A 213 11.95 11.80 9.21
N LEU A 214 12.11 12.38 8.00
CA LEU A 214 13.42 12.56 7.38
C LEU A 214 14.34 13.41 8.24
N VAL A 215 13.84 14.54 8.71
CA VAL A 215 14.64 15.49 9.51
C VAL A 215 14.94 14.94 10.89
N ARG A 216 13.94 14.32 11.56
CA ARG A 216 14.15 13.67 12.87
C ARG A 216 15.25 12.61 12.79
N ALA A 217 15.23 11.74 11.78
CA ALA A 217 16.22 10.70 11.61
C ALA A 217 17.60 11.25 11.24
N LEU A 218 17.69 12.02 10.16
CA LEU A 218 18.97 12.34 9.58
C LEU A 218 19.72 13.46 10.33
N CYS A 219 19.03 14.40 10.98
CA CYS A 219 19.68 15.44 11.77
C CYS A 219 20.10 14.95 13.17
N SER A 220 19.55 13.83 13.66
CA SER A 220 19.95 13.21 14.93
C SER A 220 21.00 12.10 14.77
N GLY A 221 21.42 11.78 13.54
CA GLY A 221 22.38 10.71 13.27
C GLY A 221 21.77 9.31 13.25
N GLY A 222 20.45 9.22 13.15
CA GLY A 222 19.71 7.97 13.07
C GLY A 222 19.61 7.40 11.65
N THR A 223 18.97 6.25 11.52
CA THR A 223 18.64 5.59 10.25
C THR A 223 17.17 5.82 9.92
N LEU A 224 16.87 6.28 8.70
CA LEU A 224 15.53 6.40 8.16
C LEU A 224 15.15 5.12 7.42
N VAL A 225 14.18 4.36 7.93
CA VAL A 225 13.65 3.15 7.29
C VAL A 225 12.45 3.53 6.44
N LEU A 226 12.62 3.50 5.13
CA LEU A 226 11.57 3.85 4.17
C LEU A 226 10.68 2.64 3.89
N VAL A 227 9.39 2.76 4.16
CA VAL A 227 8.42 1.70 3.85
C VAL A 227 7.35 2.19 2.87
N ASP A 228 6.95 1.30 1.97
CA ASP A 228 5.88 1.57 1.03
C ASP A 228 4.51 1.58 1.72
N ARG A 229 3.57 2.30 1.10
CA ARG A 229 2.20 2.42 1.60
C ARG A 229 1.50 1.06 1.77
N ASP A 230 1.80 0.11 0.89
CA ASP A 230 1.18 -1.23 0.94
C ASP A 230 1.56 -2.00 2.22
N LEU A 231 2.74 -1.72 2.81
CA LEU A 231 3.16 -2.34 4.07
C LEU A 231 2.28 -1.89 5.25
N LEU A 232 1.75 -0.67 5.22
CA LEU A 232 0.91 -0.14 6.32
C LEU A 232 -0.42 -0.90 6.47
N PHE A 233 -0.83 -1.58 5.41
CA PHE A 233 -2.06 -2.37 5.38
C PHE A 233 -1.86 -3.84 5.75
N ASP A 234 -0.60 -4.29 5.86
CA ASP A 234 -0.24 -5.62 6.33
C ASP A 234 0.45 -5.50 7.70
N THR A 235 -0.36 -5.42 8.74
CA THR A 235 0.12 -5.17 10.10
C THR A 235 1.08 -6.25 10.61
N ALA A 236 0.89 -7.51 10.20
CA ALA A 236 1.80 -8.60 10.54
C ALA A 236 3.16 -8.43 9.86
N ARG A 237 3.18 -8.01 8.61
CA ARG A 237 4.43 -7.71 7.88
C ARG A 237 5.06 -6.42 8.39
N LEU A 238 4.27 -5.39 8.68
CA LEU A 238 4.75 -4.15 9.30
C LEU A 238 5.48 -4.45 10.62
N TYR A 239 4.84 -5.21 11.52
CA TYR A 239 5.45 -5.62 12.79
C TYR A 239 6.78 -6.37 12.58
N ARG A 240 6.79 -7.38 11.69
CA ARG A 240 8.02 -8.13 11.37
C ARG A 240 9.11 -7.23 10.79
N THR A 241 8.75 -6.30 9.90
CA THR A 241 9.69 -5.34 9.32
C THR A 241 10.27 -4.41 10.38
N MET A 242 9.45 -3.88 11.29
CA MET A 242 9.92 -3.05 12.41
C MET A 242 10.94 -3.81 13.27
N ARG A 243 10.66 -5.08 13.57
CA ARG A 243 11.58 -5.94 14.33
C ARG A 243 12.87 -6.23 13.56
N ALA A 244 12.79 -6.57 12.30
CA ALA A 244 13.94 -6.95 11.46
C ALA A 244 14.89 -5.77 11.19
N GLU A 245 14.34 -4.55 10.98
CA GLU A 245 15.13 -3.33 10.76
C GLU A 245 15.59 -2.69 12.08
N GLY A 246 15.15 -3.19 13.24
CA GLY A 246 15.49 -2.64 14.55
C GLY A 246 14.87 -1.28 14.79
N VAL A 247 13.67 -1.05 14.25
CA VAL A 247 12.94 0.22 14.43
C VAL A 247 12.66 0.47 15.90
N ASP A 248 13.00 1.65 16.38
CA ASP A 248 12.78 2.09 17.77
C ASP A 248 11.97 3.40 17.88
N CYS A 249 11.73 4.07 16.74
CA CYS A 249 10.92 5.28 16.66
C CYS A 249 9.97 5.22 15.45
N GLY A 250 8.73 5.71 15.61
CA GLY A 250 7.78 5.86 14.50
C GLY A 250 6.62 6.78 14.84
N GLU A 251 6.16 7.52 13.82
CA GLU A 251 4.96 8.34 13.91
C GLU A 251 3.82 7.65 13.17
N PHE A 252 2.76 7.29 13.90
CA PHE A 252 1.63 6.51 13.44
C PHE A 252 0.38 7.38 13.32
N VAL A 253 -0.32 7.28 12.21
CA VAL A 253 -1.73 7.73 12.18
C VAL A 253 -2.59 6.73 12.98
N PRO A 254 -3.68 7.18 13.65
CA PRO A 254 -4.52 6.31 14.47
C PRO A 254 -5.01 5.03 13.79
N SER A 255 -5.33 5.06 12.52
CA SER A 255 -5.79 3.87 11.77
C SER A 255 -4.70 2.78 11.69
N VAL A 256 -3.44 3.15 11.45
CA VAL A 256 -2.31 2.21 11.43
C VAL A 256 -2.01 1.70 12.86
N ALA A 257 -2.04 2.59 13.85
CA ALA A 257 -1.87 2.23 15.25
C ALA A 257 -2.93 1.21 15.72
N ARG A 258 -4.20 1.40 15.37
CA ARG A 258 -5.30 0.45 15.66
C ARG A 258 -5.05 -0.93 15.06
N GLY A 259 -4.64 -0.96 13.79
CA GLY A 259 -4.29 -2.21 13.11
C GLY A 259 -3.16 -2.96 13.83
N LEU A 260 -2.10 -2.22 14.22
CA LEU A 260 -0.97 -2.78 14.95
C LEU A 260 -1.37 -3.29 16.33
N LEU A 261 -2.20 -2.52 17.08
CA LEU A 261 -2.77 -2.95 18.37
C LEU A 261 -3.53 -4.27 18.23
N ALA A 262 -4.48 -4.34 17.29
CA ALA A 262 -5.29 -5.53 17.07
C ALA A 262 -4.45 -6.75 16.69
N HIS A 263 -3.39 -6.56 15.90
CA HIS A 263 -2.46 -7.63 15.56
C HIS A 263 -1.67 -8.11 16.78
N CYS A 264 -1.06 -7.19 17.52
CA CYS A 264 -0.26 -7.54 18.71
C CYS A 264 -1.10 -8.25 19.78
N GLU A 265 -2.31 -7.78 20.07
CA GLU A 265 -3.21 -8.40 21.03
C GLU A 265 -3.64 -9.81 20.61
N ARG A 266 -3.95 -10.02 19.33
CA ARG A 266 -4.36 -11.33 18.81
C ARG A 266 -3.23 -12.36 18.86
N GLU A 267 -2.00 -11.94 18.56
CA GLU A 267 -0.82 -12.82 18.48
C GLU A 267 -0.03 -12.88 19.81
N GLY A 268 -0.46 -12.14 20.84
CA GLY A 268 0.26 -12.07 22.12
C GLY A 268 1.64 -11.41 22.00
N LEU A 269 1.78 -10.42 21.12
CA LEU A 269 3.04 -9.70 20.84
C LEU A 269 3.05 -8.37 21.57
N GLY A 270 4.26 -7.86 21.88
CA GLY A 270 4.47 -6.56 22.50
C GLY A 270 5.28 -5.60 21.60
N LEU A 271 5.36 -4.35 22.03
CA LEU A 271 6.11 -3.27 21.39
C LEU A 271 7.27 -2.77 22.26
N GLU A 272 7.78 -3.59 23.16
CA GLU A 272 8.86 -3.25 24.13
C GLU A 272 10.17 -2.85 23.45
N PHE A 273 10.34 -3.20 22.18
CA PHE A 273 11.51 -2.82 21.39
C PHE A 273 11.47 -1.35 20.94
N MET A 274 10.29 -0.72 20.95
CA MET A 274 10.14 0.70 20.65
C MET A 274 10.66 1.57 21.80
N ARG A 275 11.26 2.70 21.47
CA ARG A 275 11.67 3.75 22.41
C ARG A 275 10.75 4.95 22.39
N LEU A 276 10.27 5.28 21.19
CA LEU A 276 9.36 6.41 20.97
C LEU A 276 8.26 6.02 19.99
N VAL A 277 7.03 6.10 20.43
CA VAL A 277 5.84 5.92 19.60
C VAL A 277 5.08 7.24 19.59
N ILE A 278 4.98 7.87 18.43
CA ILE A 278 4.22 9.10 18.23
C ILE A 278 2.90 8.72 17.53
N VAL A 279 1.80 9.23 18.03
CA VAL A 279 0.48 9.10 17.38
C VAL A 279 -0.03 10.50 17.10
N GLY A 280 -0.39 10.77 15.85
CA GLY A 280 -0.79 12.11 15.44
C GLY A 280 -1.70 12.15 14.22
N SER A 281 -1.94 13.35 13.72
CA SER A 281 -2.67 13.63 12.48
C SER A 281 -4.16 13.36 12.50
N ASP A 282 -4.73 12.58 13.42
CA ASP A 282 -6.17 12.28 13.49
C ASP A 282 -6.63 12.03 14.94
N ALA A 283 -7.92 11.73 15.10
CA ALA A 283 -8.57 11.46 16.36
C ALA A 283 -8.02 10.21 17.07
N TRP A 284 -7.42 10.39 18.25
CA TRP A 284 -6.86 9.33 19.09
C TRP A 284 -7.57 9.29 20.45
N ARG A 285 -8.12 8.13 20.84
CA ARG A 285 -8.92 7.99 22.05
C ARG A 285 -8.12 7.48 23.23
N ALA A 286 -8.49 7.88 24.44
CA ALA A 286 -7.82 7.48 25.68
C ALA A 286 -7.82 5.95 25.89
N GLY A 287 -8.88 5.24 25.48
CA GLY A 287 -8.93 3.79 25.53
C GLY A 287 -7.90 3.12 24.60
N GLU A 288 -7.69 3.68 23.42
CA GLU A 288 -6.69 3.22 22.45
C GLU A 288 -5.26 3.52 22.93
N HIS A 289 -5.06 4.72 23.49
CA HIS A 289 -3.80 5.11 24.06
C HIS A 289 -3.36 4.19 25.20
N ARG A 290 -4.28 3.84 26.13
CA ARG A 290 -3.99 2.88 27.22
C ARG A 290 -3.59 1.50 26.70
N ARG A 291 -4.28 0.99 25.69
CA ARG A 291 -3.93 -0.29 25.06
C ARG A 291 -2.54 -0.22 24.43
N LEU A 292 -2.21 0.87 23.75
CA LEU A 292 -0.89 1.08 23.16
C LEU A 292 0.20 1.10 24.25
N VAL A 293 0.01 1.87 25.30
CA VAL A 293 0.94 1.93 26.45
C VAL A 293 1.13 0.55 27.09
N ALA A 294 0.05 -0.25 27.22
CA ALA A 294 0.13 -1.59 27.78
C ALA A 294 0.93 -2.58 26.93
N LEU A 295 0.99 -2.40 25.61
CA LEU A 295 1.84 -3.20 24.72
C LEU A 295 3.30 -2.75 24.68
N CYS A 296 3.57 -1.53 25.15
CA CYS A 296 4.90 -0.96 25.19
C CYS A 296 5.63 -1.34 26.47
N GLY A 297 6.96 -1.35 26.45
CA GLY A 297 7.79 -1.56 27.62
C GLY A 297 7.90 -0.30 28.51
N PRO A 298 8.38 -0.44 29.75
CA PRO A 298 8.51 0.68 30.68
C PRO A 298 9.50 1.77 30.22
N GLY A 299 10.33 1.46 29.21
CA GLY A 299 11.25 2.41 28.59
C GLY A 299 10.73 3.06 27.32
N THR A 300 9.51 2.74 26.91
CA THR A 300 8.89 3.31 25.71
C THR A 300 8.09 4.56 26.05
N ARG A 301 8.37 5.64 25.36
CA ARG A 301 7.61 6.88 25.45
C ARG A 301 6.48 6.85 24.41
N VAL A 302 5.25 7.12 24.82
CA VAL A 302 4.08 7.19 23.94
C VAL A 302 3.56 8.62 23.95
N VAL A 303 3.61 9.26 22.80
CA VAL A 303 3.30 10.68 22.60
C VAL A 303 2.10 10.83 21.67
N ASN A 304 1.15 11.68 22.04
CA ASN A 304 0.14 12.20 21.13
C ASN A 304 0.61 13.55 20.61
N SER A 305 0.85 13.69 19.29
CA SER A 305 1.29 14.94 18.68
C SER A 305 0.12 15.68 18.01
N TYR A 306 0.24 17.00 17.96
CA TYR A 306 -0.72 17.87 17.27
C TYR A 306 0.02 18.97 16.52
N GLY A 307 -0.36 19.15 15.27
CA GLY A 307 0.09 20.25 14.45
C GLY A 307 -0.63 20.33 13.11
N LEU A 308 -0.21 21.30 12.32
CA LEU A 308 -0.77 21.64 11.01
C LEU A 308 0.38 22.03 10.07
N THR A 309 0.19 21.80 8.78
CA THR A 309 1.19 22.18 7.76
C THR A 309 1.54 23.67 7.83
N GLU A 310 0.54 24.51 8.12
CA GLU A 310 0.71 25.96 8.27
C GLU A 310 1.47 26.39 9.55
N ALA A 311 1.71 25.43 10.45
CA ALA A 311 2.53 25.62 11.66
C ALA A 311 3.73 24.65 11.72
N THR A 312 4.09 24.10 10.55
CA THR A 312 5.27 23.23 10.32
C THR A 312 5.22 21.96 11.16
N ILE A 313 4.33 21.04 10.77
CA ILE A 313 4.21 19.66 11.24
C ILE A 313 3.63 19.60 12.66
N ASP A 314 4.43 19.75 13.70
CA ASP A 314 3.99 19.65 15.09
C ASP A 314 4.12 20.98 15.86
N SER A 315 3.13 21.28 16.69
CA SER A 315 3.12 22.47 17.54
C SER A 315 2.88 22.14 19.03
N ALA A 316 2.31 20.98 19.31
CA ALA A 316 2.03 20.53 20.66
C ALA A 316 2.19 19.02 20.80
N TYR A 317 2.41 18.56 22.03
CA TYR A 317 2.48 17.15 22.34
C TYR A 317 1.93 16.85 23.73
N TYR A 318 1.40 15.65 23.90
CA TYR A 318 0.97 15.09 25.16
C TYR A 318 1.70 13.78 25.42
N GLU A 319 2.40 13.73 26.56
CA GLU A 319 3.04 12.54 27.08
C GLU A 319 2.63 12.40 28.55
N GLY A 320 1.43 11.95 28.77
CA GLY A 320 0.88 11.86 30.12
C GLY A 320 0.05 10.60 30.31
N PRO A 321 -0.29 10.28 31.56
CA PRO A 321 -1.10 9.13 31.86
C PRO A 321 -2.50 9.27 31.26
N ALA A 322 -3.01 8.17 30.71
CA ALA A 322 -4.38 8.08 30.23
C ALA A 322 -5.35 7.49 31.27
N GLU A 323 -4.88 7.10 32.46
CA GLU A 323 -5.66 6.40 33.49
C GLU A 323 -6.81 7.25 34.03
N GLY A 324 -6.63 8.56 34.10
CA GLY A 324 -7.64 9.52 34.54
C GLY A 324 -8.65 9.94 33.46
N LEU A 325 -8.45 9.53 32.19
CA LEU A 325 -9.32 9.90 31.08
C LEU A 325 -10.39 8.82 30.84
N GLU A 326 -11.63 9.22 30.59
CA GLU A 326 -12.67 8.27 30.14
C GLU A 326 -12.26 7.62 28.81
N PRO A 327 -12.48 6.30 28.60
CA PRO A 327 -12.01 5.59 27.41
C PRO A 327 -12.46 6.17 26.08
N GLY A 328 -13.64 6.73 26.03
CA GLY A 328 -14.24 7.35 24.83
C GLY A 328 -13.74 8.76 24.53
N ARG A 329 -13.09 9.44 25.48
CA ARG A 329 -12.57 10.80 25.28
C ARG A 329 -11.34 10.79 24.39
N MET A 330 -11.13 11.92 23.73
CA MET A 330 -9.89 12.19 23.00
C MET A 330 -8.72 12.34 23.97
N VAL A 331 -7.57 11.82 23.59
CA VAL A 331 -6.30 12.14 24.27
C VAL A 331 -6.04 13.63 24.10
N PRO A 332 -5.63 14.36 25.17
CA PRO A 332 -5.26 15.76 25.04
C PRO A 332 -4.15 15.97 23.99
N VAL A 333 -4.09 17.13 23.41
CA VAL A 333 -2.97 17.53 22.56
C VAL A 333 -1.81 18.11 23.37
N GLY A 334 -2.04 18.37 24.64
CA GLY A 334 -1.01 18.57 25.64
C GLY A 334 -0.51 20.00 25.75
N ARG A 335 0.80 20.16 25.63
CA ARG A 335 1.52 21.43 25.84
C ARG A 335 2.27 21.82 24.56
N PRO A 336 2.56 23.14 24.37
CA PRO A 336 3.34 23.57 23.23
C PRO A 336 4.73 22.97 23.24
N LEU A 337 5.18 22.58 22.04
CA LEU A 337 6.58 22.28 21.79
C LEU A 337 7.45 23.55 22.02
N PRO A 338 8.74 23.43 22.33
CA PRO A 338 9.65 24.56 22.29
C PRO A 338 9.53 25.35 20.98
N ASN A 339 9.69 26.65 21.05
CA ASN A 339 9.53 27.61 19.96
C ASN A 339 8.09 27.74 19.40
N SER A 340 7.11 27.04 19.97
CA SER A 340 5.69 27.16 19.61
C SER A 340 4.92 27.90 20.71
N GLU A 341 3.87 28.59 20.32
CA GLU A 341 2.96 29.31 21.19
C GLU A 341 1.53 28.93 20.84
N LEU A 342 0.73 28.59 21.86
CA LEU A 342 -0.66 28.18 21.69
C LEU A 342 -1.58 29.11 22.46
N TYR A 343 -2.59 29.64 21.80
CA TYR A 343 -3.58 30.52 22.36
C TYR A 343 -4.98 30.00 22.11
N VAL A 344 -5.82 29.98 23.14
CA VAL A 344 -7.25 29.72 22.98
C VAL A 344 -7.96 31.06 23.14
N LEU A 345 -8.51 31.55 22.01
CA LEU A 345 -9.05 32.89 21.95
C LEU A 345 -10.58 32.88 21.72
N ASP A 346 -11.22 33.92 22.23
CA ASP A 346 -12.62 34.18 21.93
C ASP A 346 -12.84 34.85 20.54
N ARG A 347 -14.08 35.19 20.20
CA ARG A 347 -14.40 35.86 18.93
C ARG A 347 -13.80 37.26 18.77
N HIS A 348 -13.30 37.85 19.85
CA HIS A 348 -12.69 39.20 19.88
C HIS A 348 -11.14 39.12 19.81
N GLY A 349 -10.56 37.91 19.83
CA GLY A 349 -9.14 37.68 19.83
C GLY A 349 -8.53 37.76 21.24
N GLU A 350 -9.35 37.71 22.30
CA GLU A 350 -8.89 37.75 23.69
C GLU A 350 -8.77 36.32 24.27
N PRO A 351 -7.72 36.05 25.09
CA PRO A 351 -7.52 34.74 25.73
C PRO A 351 -8.70 34.39 26.67
N VAL A 352 -9.19 33.15 26.55
CA VAL A 352 -10.26 32.64 27.43
C VAL A 352 -9.68 32.01 28.69
N PRO A 353 -10.40 32.04 29.84
CA PRO A 353 -9.98 31.32 31.04
C PRO A 353 -9.93 29.80 30.86
N PRO A 354 -9.18 29.06 31.72
CA PRO A 354 -9.22 27.60 31.75
C PRO A 354 -10.63 27.06 31.90
N GLY A 355 -10.93 25.96 31.21
CA GLY A 355 -12.25 25.34 31.15
C GLY A 355 -13.20 26.00 30.17
N VAL A 356 -12.90 27.18 29.64
CA VAL A 356 -13.72 27.87 28.64
C VAL A 356 -13.27 27.54 27.24
N ALA A 357 -14.21 27.16 26.38
CA ALA A 357 -13.94 26.84 24.98
C ALA A 357 -13.66 28.12 24.17
N GLY A 358 -12.66 28.06 23.31
CA GLY A 358 -12.34 29.09 22.33
C GLY A 358 -11.71 28.49 21.07
N GLU A 359 -11.38 29.33 20.11
CA GLU A 359 -10.66 28.92 18.91
C GLU A 359 -9.15 28.84 19.20
N LEU A 360 -8.52 27.74 18.77
CA LEU A 360 -7.08 27.55 18.91
C LEU A 360 -6.32 28.33 17.85
N TRP A 361 -5.31 29.07 18.27
CA TRP A 361 -4.38 29.82 17.44
C TRP A 361 -2.95 29.41 17.75
N ILE A 362 -2.11 29.32 16.72
CA ILE A 362 -0.71 28.91 16.86
C ILE A 362 0.22 30.05 16.49
N GLY A 363 1.18 30.34 17.37
CA GLY A 363 2.26 31.29 17.19
C GLY A 363 3.63 30.63 17.25
N GLY A 364 4.65 31.45 17.17
CA GLY A 364 6.06 31.01 17.31
C GLY A 364 6.77 30.76 15.98
N ALA A 365 8.01 30.29 16.09
CA ALA A 365 8.91 30.16 14.95
C ALA A 365 8.51 29.08 13.93
N GLY A 366 7.61 28.15 14.31
CA GLY A 366 7.05 27.13 13.43
C GLY A 366 5.99 27.65 12.46
N VAL A 367 5.39 28.83 12.68
CA VAL A 367 4.34 29.38 11.83
C VAL A 367 4.86 29.68 10.43
N ALA A 368 4.30 29.05 9.43
CA ALA A 368 4.64 29.18 8.03
C ALA A 368 4.48 30.62 7.52
N ASP A 369 5.14 30.96 6.42
CA ASP A 369 5.16 32.34 5.96
C ASP A 369 3.80 32.74 5.33
N ARG A 370 3.28 31.97 4.40
CA ARG A 370 2.06 32.30 3.66
C ARG A 370 1.55 31.16 2.80
N TYR A 371 0.40 31.33 2.22
CA TYR A 371 -0.03 30.58 1.04
C TYR A 371 0.53 31.25 -0.22
N LEU A 372 1.19 30.47 -1.07
CA LEU A 372 1.71 31.00 -2.36
C LEU A 372 0.54 31.31 -3.29
N GLY A 373 0.61 32.49 -3.93
CA GLY A 373 -0.40 32.91 -4.89
C GLY A 373 -1.77 33.30 -4.29
N ASP A 374 -1.93 33.27 -2.95
CA ASP A 374 -3.21 33.57 -2.29
C ASP A 374 -3.01 34.57 -1.13
N PRO A 375 -2.84 35.88 -1.44
CA PRO A 375 -2.62 36.90 -0.43
C PRO A 375 -3.87 37.17 0.43
N GLU A 376 -5.07 37.02 -0.11
CA GLU A 376 -6.31 37.25 0.63
C GLU A 376 -6.47 36.24 1.75
N ARG A 377 -6.33 34.96 1.42
CA ARG A 377 -6.40 33.89 2.42
C ARG A 377 -5.20 33.93 3.38
N THR A 378 -4.03 34.36 2.93
CA THR A 378 -2.90 34.58 3.81
C THR A 378 -3.25 35.60 4.88
N ALA A 379 -3.82 36.74 4.49
CA ALA A 379 -4.23 37.78 5.43
C ALA A 379 -5.38 37.35 6.37
N GLU A 380 -6.28 36.46 5.89
CA GLU A 380 -7.37 35.92 6.73
C GLU A 380 -6.86 34.93 7.81
N ARG A 381 -5.85 34.14 7.51
CA ARG A 381 -5.41 33.02 8.34
C ARG A 381 -4.16 33.31 9.14
N PHE A 382 -3.23 34.13 8.62
CA PHE A 382 -2.00 34.53 9.30
C PHE A 382 -2.14 35.98 9.79
N VAL A 383 -2.58 36.14 11.03
CA VAL A 383 -3.00 37.42 11.61
C VAL A 383 -2.02 37.81 12.72
N THR A 384 -1.73 39.11 12.85
CA THR A 384 -1.02 39.64 14.01
C THR A 384 -2.03 40.13 15.05
N LEU A 385 -2.01 39.54 16.24
CA LEU A 385 -2.84 39.90 17.40
C LEU A 385 -1.95 40.21 18.61
N GLU A 386 -2.53 40.76 19.65
CA GLU A 386 -1.86 41.11 20.92
C GLU A 386 -2.47 40.37 22.12
N PRO A 387 -2.57 39.03 22.11
CA PRO A 387 -3.25 38.28 23.16
C PRO A 387 -2.61 38.35 24.56
N GLY A 388 -1.43 38.91 24.64
CA GLY A 388 -0.67 39.15 25.91
C GLY A 388 -0.13 40.57 26.03
N GLY A 389 -0.61 41.49 25.19
CA GLY A 389 -0.15 42.88 25.14
C GLY A 389 1.03 43.14 24.24
N GLU A 390 1.68 42.08 23.69
CA GLU A 390 2.72 42.16 22.68
C GLU A 390 2.19 41.62 21.36
N PRO A 391 2.55 42.22 20.18
CA PRO A 391 2.11 41.76 18.90
C PRO A 391 2.77 40.41 18.54
N VAL A 392 1.93 39.39 18.30
CA VAL A 392 2.35 38.05 17.91
C VAL A 392 1.67 37.69 16.60
N ARG A 393 2.45 37.15 15.67
CA ARG A 393 1.94 36.59 14.42
C ARG A 393 1.40 35.19 14.66
N LEU A 394 0.09 35.02 14.46
CA LEU A 394 -0.66 33.80 14.75
C LEU A 394 -1.26 33.19 13.48
N TYR A 395 -1.31 31.86 13.44
CA TYR A 395 -2.09 31.12 12.48
C TYR A 395 -3.43 30.73 13.11
N ARG A 396 -4.53 31.07 12.44
CA ARG A 396 -5.88 30.72 12.81
C ARG A 396 -6.21 29.30 12.39
N THR A 397 -6.30 28.34 13.34
CA THR A 397 -6.40 26.91 13.02
C THR A 397 -7.81 26.49 12.58
N GLY A 398 -8.85 27.11 13.13
CA GLY A 398 -10.23 26.65 13.03
C GLY A 398 -10.57 25.50 13.99
N ASP A 399 -9.62 25.01 14.79
CA ASP A 399 -9.87 24.03 15.84
C ASP A 399 -10.40 24.73 17.10
N LEU A 400 -11.33 24.07 17.79
CA LEU A 400 -11.86 24.52 19.09
C LEU A 400 -11.20 23.72 20.21
N GLY A 401 -10.88 24.38 21.31
CA GLY A 401 -10.28 23.73 22.47
C GLY A 401 -10.45 24.53 23.75
N HIS A 402 -9.95 24.00 24.84
CA HIS A 402 -9.82 24.66 26.12
C HIS A 402 -8.59 24.17 26.87
N TRP A 403 -8.04 25.03 27.72
CA TRP A 403 -7.05 24.65 28.70
C TRP A 403 -7.71 24.03 29.93
N ASP A 404 -7.16 22.96 30.47
CA ASP A 404 -7.53 22.55 31.83
C ASP A 404 -6.77 23.34 32.91
N ALA A 405 -7.04 23.03 34.18
CA ALA A 405 -6.39 23.71 35.31
C ALA A 405 -4.89 23.45 35.43
N GLU A 406 -4.41 22.33 34.85
CA GLU A 406 -3.02 21.88 34.81
C GLU A 406 -2.24 22.45 33.61
N GLY A 407 -2.91 23.24 32.75
CA GLY A 407 -2.32 23.84 31.57
C GLY A 407 -2.10 22.81 30.45
N VAL A 408 -2.98 21.83 30.34
CA VAL A 408 -3.03 20.86 29.24
C VAL A 408 -4.15 21.26 28.27
N LEU A 409 -3.86 21.28 26.99
CA LEU A 409 -4.81 21.65 25.94
C LEU A 409 -5.64 20.43 25.48
N HIS A 410 -6.95 20.60 25.49
CA HIS A 410 -7.94 19.64 25.00
C HIS A 410 -8.63 20.18 23.76
N LEU A 411 -8.73 19.35 22.71
CA LEU A 411 -9.52 19.69 21.53
C LEU A 411 -10.96 19.25 21.70
N LEU A 412 -11.86 20.09 21.19
CA LEU A 412 -13.34 19.87 21.20
C LEU A 412 -13.91 19.56 19.81
N GLY A 413 -13.14 19.84 18.76
CA GLY A 413 -13.54 19.68 17.37
C GLY A 413 -13.21 20.91 16.54
N ARG A 414 -13.92 21.12 15.44
CA ARG A 414 -13.66 22.22 14.50
C ARG A 414 -14.85 23.17 14.38
N ALA A 415 -14.52 24.45 14.16
CA ALA A 415 -15.50 25.52 13.92
C ALA A 415 -15.92 25.63 12.44
N ASP A 416 -15.11 25.12 11.49
CA ASP A 416 -15.16 25.44 10.06
C ASP A 416 -15.54 24.27 9.15
N GLY A 417 -16.05 23.17 9.64
CA GLY A 417 -16.48 22.04 8.80
C GLY A 417 -15.37 21.28 8.07
N GLN A 418 -14.09 21.67 8.22
CA GLN A 418 -12.98 20.84 7.80
C GLN A 418 -12.98 19.54 8.57
N VAL A 419 -12.60 18.47 7.91
CA VAL A 419 -12.60 17.14 8.52
C VAL A 419 -11.26 16.44 8.30
N LYS A 420 -10.94 15.54 9.21
CA LYS A 420 -9.83 14.60 9.00
C LYS A 420 -10.41 13.25 8.62
N VAL A 421 -9.91 12.68 7.54
CA VAL A 421 -10.31 11.37 7.02
C VAL A 421 -9.04 10.54 6.87
N ARG A 422 -8.85 9.58 7.76
CA ARG A 422 -7.65 8.70 7.78
C ARG A 422 -6.33 9.48 7.82
N GLY A 423 -6.25 10.51 8.65
CA GLY A 423 -5.08 11.36 8.78
C GLY A 423 -4.95 12.45 7.69
N HIS A 424 -5.80 12.42 6.66
CA HIS A 424 -5.82 13.46 5.62
C HIS A 424 -6.75 14.59 6.01
N ARG A 425 -6.27 15.83 5.95
CA ARG A 425 -7.10 17.03 6.11
C ARG A 425 -7.89 17.26 4.83
N VAL A 426 -9.20 17.20 4.92
CA VAL A 426 -10.14 17.29 3.80
C VAL A 426 -11.03 18.52 3.94
N GLU A 427 -11.06 19.32 2.89
CA GLU A 427 -12.06 20.37 2.68
C GLU A 427 -13.17 19.80 1.80
N THR A 428 -14.36 19.61 2.35
CA THR A 428 -15.51 19.08 1.58
C THR A 428 -15.85 19.96 0.40
N GLY A 429 -15.64 21.29 0.52
CA GLY A 429 -15.85 22.27 -0.54
C GLY A 429 -15.00 22.02 -1.81
N GLU A 430 -13.83 21.40 -1.70
CA GLU A 430 -13.02 21.02 -2.87
C GLU A 430 -13.73 19.94 -3.70
N ILE A 431 -14.33 18.96 -3.03
CA ILE A 431 -15.08 17.88 -3.66
C ILE A 431 -16.39 18.42 -4.24
N GLU A 432 -17.10 19.25 -3.47
CA GLU A 432 -18.34 19.91 -3.90
C GLU A 432 -18.14 20.75 -5.15
N ALA A 433 -17.06 21.54 -5.21
CA ALA A 433 -16.75 22.37 -6.38
C ALA A 433 -16.51 21.53 -7.66
N ARG A 434 -15.84 20.37 -7.54
CA ARG A 434 -15.62 19.47 -8.67
C ARG A 434 -16.92 18.77 -9.12
N LEU A 435 -17.78 18.39 -8.17
CA LEU A 435 -19.10 17.81 -8.47
C LEU A 435 -20.07 18.85 -9.05
N ALA A 436 -20.08 20.08 -8.52
CA ALA A 436 -20.93 21.16 -9.01
C ALA A 436 -20.59 21.61 -10.45
N ALA A 437 -19.40 21.29 -10.95
CA ALA A 437 -19.04 21.53 -12.35
C ALA A 437 -19.74 20.55 -13.33
N ARG A 438 -20.44 19.53 -12.83
CA ARG A 438 -21.17 18.55 -13.63
C ARG A 438 -22.58 19.08 -13.96
N PRO A 439 -22.93 19.16 -15.27
CA PRO A 439 -24.21 19.73 -15.69
C PRO A 439 -25.42 18.90 -15.28
N GLU A 440 -25.24 17.62 -14.99
CA GLU A 440 -26.31 16.74 -14.50
C GLU A 440 -26.67 16.94 -13.03
N LEU A 441 -25.92 17.76 -12.27
CA LEU A 441 -26.18 18.05 -10.88
C LEU A 441 -26.69 19.49 -10.69
N ALA A 442 -27.82 19.64 -9.97
CA ALA A 442 -28.36 20.94 -9.60
C ALA A 442 -27.78 21.43 -8.26
N GLN A 443 -27.60 20.51 -7.32
CA GLN A 443 -27.04 20.82 -5.99
C GLN A 443 -26.21 19.64 -5.48
N VAL A 444 -25.21 19.97 -4.68
CA VAL A 444 -24.31 18.99 -4.05
C VAL A 444 -24.00 19.42 -2.62
N CYS A 445 -23.96 18.46 -1.71
CA CYS A 445 -23.42 18.64 -0.37
C CYS A 445 -22.53 17.44 -0.04
N VAL A 446 -21.31 17.71 0.42
CA VAL A 446 -20.38 16.67 0.88
C VAL A 446 -20.16 16.82 2.38
N THR A 447 -20.32 15.74 3.12
CA THR A 447 -20.11 15.72 4.56
C THR A 447 -19.40 14.44 4.99
N VAL A 448 -19.05 14.36 6.27
CA VAL A 448 -18.46 13.17 6.87
C VAL A 448 -19.48 12.46 7.72
N ARG A 449 -19.51 11.13 7.61
CA ARG A 449 -20.24 10.24 8.49
C ARG A 449 -19.25 9.25 9.12
N ARG A 450 -19.67 8.61 10.20
CA ARG A 450 -18.92 7.48 10.76
C ARG A 450 -19.43 6.19 10.17
N ASP A 451 -18.53 5.35 9.71
CA ASP A 451 -18.89 4.01 9.29
C ASP A 451 -19.10 3.08 10.51
N GLU A 452 -19.43 1.81 10.25
CA GLU A 452 -19.66 0.81 11.29
C GLU A 452 -18.44 0.55 12.18
N THR A 453 -17.24 0.87 11.71
CA THR A 453 -15.99 0.78 12.48
C THR A 453 -15.71 2.02 13.31
N GLY A 454 -16.54 3.08 13.15
CA GLY A 454 -16.38 4.38 13.80
C GLY A 454 -15.39 5.31 13.10
N GLU A 455 -14.90 4.95 11.91
CA GLU A 455 -14.01 5.77 11.10
C GLU A 455 -14.78 6.81 10.29
N ASN A 456 -14.14 7.97 10.06
CA ASN A 456 -14.70 9.02 9.24
C ASN A 456 -14.67 8.63 7.75
N VAL A 457 -15.81 8.70 7.07
CA VAL A 457 -15.97 8.47 5.64
C VAL A 457 -16.68 9.65 4.97
N LEU A 458 -16.25 9.99 3.76
CA LEU A 458 -16.88 11.04 2.95
C LEU A 458 -18.17 10.53 2.31
N CYS A 459 -19.22 11.33 2.38
CA CYS A 459 -20.54 11.08 1.78
C CYS A 459 -20.97 12.28 0.94
N ALA A 460 -21.28 12.04 -0.32
CA ALA A 460 -21.82 13.06 -1.23
C ALA A 460 -23.33 12.88 -1.37
N TYR A 461 -24.08 13.95 -1.18
CA TYR A 461 -25.52 14.04 -1.40
C TYR A 461 -25.75 14.90 -2.64
N CYS A 462 -26.35 14.32 -3.66
CA CYS A 462 -26.47 14.90 -4.99
C CYS A 462 -27.94 15.12 -5.35
N VAL A 463 -28.30 16.32 -5.80
CA VAL A 463 -29.61 16.61 -6.37
C VAL A 463 -29.44 16.71 -7.89
N PRO A 464 -30.07 15.82 -8.69
CA PRO A 464 -29.96 15.88 -10.14
C PRO A 464 -30.59 17.16 -10.72
N ALA A 465 -30.06 17.61 -11.85
CA ALA A 465 -30.73 18.63 -12.67
C ALA A 465 -32.04 18.08 -13.25
N PRO A 466 -33.02 18.93 -13.58
CA PRO A 466 -34.30 18.47 -14.13
C PRO A 466 -34.11 17.58 -15.36
N GLY A 467 -34.60 16.34 -15.27
CA GLY A 467 -34.50 15.33 -16.32
C GLY A 467 -33.17 14.57 -16.38
N ALA A 468 -32.25 14.84 -15.50
CA ALA A 468 -30.98 14.11 -15.34
C ALA A 468 -31.06 13.08 -14.20
N VAL A 469 -30.04 12.21 -14.15
CA VAL A 469 -29.85 11.21 -13.08
C VAL A 469 -28.43 11.40 -12.54
N ALA A 470 -28.27 11.36 -11.23
CA ALA A 470 -26.97 11.42 -10.58
C ALA A 470 -26.30 10.03 -10.62
N ASP A 471 -25.65 9.69 -11.73
CA ASP A 471 -24.91 8.43 -11.86
C ASP A 471 -23.70 8.42 -10.91
N ALA A 472 -23.82 7.73 -9.78
CA ALA A 472 -22.78 7.61 -8.77
C ALA A 472 -21.45 7.09 -9.35
N ARG A 473 -21.48 6.16 -10.30
CA ARG A 473 -20.29 5.60 -10.97
C ARG A 473 -19.61 6.65 -11.85
N GLY A 474 -20.40 7.39 -12.63
CA GLY A 474 -19.93 8.49 -13.45
C GLY A 474 -19.31 9.60 -12.63
N LEU A 475 -19.95 9.97 -11.52
CA LEU A 475 -19.46 10.98 -10.57
C LEU A 475 -18.15 10.54 -9.87
N ARG A 476 -18.10 9.30 -9.40
CA ARG A 476 -16.89 8.73 -8.80
C ARG A 476 -15.73 8.70 -9.78
N ARG A 477 -15.94 8.23 -11.01
CA ARG A 477 -14.92 8.21 -12.06
C ARG A 477 -14.43 9.62 -12.39
N HIS A 478 -15.33 10.57 -12.52
CA HIS A 478 -14.99 11.98 -12.75
C HIS A 478 -14.08 12.55 -11.65
N LEU A 479 -14.41 12.29 -10.38
CA LEU A 479 -13.54 12.68 -9.27
C LEU A 479 -12.19 11.95 -9.29
N ALA A 480 -12.17 10.66 -9.61
CA ALA A 480 -10.93 9.86 -9.64
C ALA A 480 -9.95 10.30 -10.74
N GLU A 481 -10.43 10.97 -11.79
CA GLU A 481 -9.59 11.59 -12.82
C GLU A 481 -8.91 12.87 -12.34
N GLN A 482 -9.46 13.55 -11.32
CA GLN A 482 -9.04 14.88 -10.89
C GLN A 482 -8.50 14.93 -9.45
N LEU A 483 -8.96 14.03 -8.58
CA LEU A 483 -8.64 14.07 -7.16
C LEU A 483 -7.92 12.81 -6.68
N PRO A 484 -7.10 12.92 -5.64
CA PRO A 484 -6.55 11.77 -4.93
C PRO A 484 -7.66 10.88 -4.34
N THR A 485 -7.39 9.60 -4.18
CA THR A 485 -8.37 8.60 -3.72
C THR A 485 -8.99 8.92 -2.36
N TYR A 486 -8.26 9.57 -1.45
CA TYR A 486 -8.77 9.95 -0.12
C TYR A 486 -9.79 11.10 -0.14
N LEU A 487 -9.89 11.84 -1.25
CA LEU A 487 -10.90 12.89 -1.48
C LEU A 487 -12.14 12.36 -2.20
N ILE A 488 -12.22 11.08 -2.56
CA ILE A 488 -13.36 10.53 -3.26
C ILE A 488 -14.38 10.02 -2.24
N PRO A 489 -15.64 10.49 -2.27
CA PRO A 489 -16.69 10.00 -1.39
C PRO A 489 -16.89 8.49 -1.47
N ALA A 490 -17.03 7.85 -0.30
CA ALA A 490 -17.37 6.44 -0.21
C ALA A 490 -18.82 6.20 -0.67
N TYR A 491 -19.71 7.15 -0.37
CA TYR A 491 -21.13 7.05 -0.69
C TYR A 491 -21.58 8.26 -1.52
N PHE A 492 -22.41 7.99 -2.53
CA PHE A 492 -23.15 8.99 -3.30
C PHE A 492 -24.62 8.70 -3.12
N THR A 493 -25.37 9.66 -2.57
CA THR A 493 -26.80 9.51 -2.28
C THR A 493 -27.57 10.54 -3.10
N GLU A 494 -28.47 10.06 -3.97
CA GLU A 494 -29.36 10.94 -4.72
C GLU A 494 -30.50 11.42 -3.81
N LEU A 495 -30.78 12.72 -3.88
CA LEU A 495 -31.89 13.36 -3.17
C LEU A 495 -32.72 14.17 -4.13
N SER A 496 -34.03 14.28 -3.88
CA SER A 496 -34.92 15.20 -4.61
C SER A 496 -34.66 16.66 -4.28
N ALA A 497 -34.16 16.95 -3.07
CA ALA A 497 -33.73 18.27 -2.62
C ALA A 497 -32.87 18.12 -1.37
N LEU A 498 -31.92 19.07 -1.16
CA LEU A 498 -31.18 19.14 0.10
C LEU A 498 -32.07 19.69 1.22
N PRO A 499 -32.07 19.07 2.42
CA PRO A 499 -32.76 19.61 3.55
C PRO A 499 -32.14 20.94 3.99
N LEU A 500 -32.94 21.94 4.26
CA LEU A 500 -32.47 23.27 4.67
C LEU A 500 -32.95 23.63 6.07
N THR A 501 -32.10 24.29 6.82
CA THR A 501 -32.44 24.94 8.08
C THR A 501 -33.37 26.16 7.84
N ALA A 502 -33.97 26.68 8.87
CA ALA A 502 -34.80 27.90 8.80
C ALA A 502 -34.07 29.13 8.20
N ASN A 503 -32.75 29.13 8.25
CA ASN A 503 -31.89 30.20 7.69
C ASN A 503 -31.39 29.88 6.26
N GLY A 504 -31.97 28.89 5.60
CA GLY A 504 -31.60 28.51 4.21
C GLY A 504 -30.25 27.80 4.04
N LYS A 505 -29.58 27.37 5.11
CA LYS A 505 -28.37 26.55 5.04
C LYS A 505 -28.75 25.07 5.02
N VAL A 506 -27.89 24.23 4.42
CA VAL A 506 -28.07 22.77 4.43
C VAL A 506 -28.10 22.26 5.88
N ASP A 507 -29.14 21.51 6.21
CA ASP A 507 -29.28 20.85 7.51
C ASP A 507 -28.59 19.50 7.46
N LEU A 508 -27.33 19.46 7.91
CA LEU A 508 -26.50 18.23 7.92
C LEU A 508 -27.09 17.14 8.82
N GLY A 509 -27.86 17.51 9.85
CA GLY A 509 -28.50 16.56 10.77
C GLY A 509 -29.71 15.88 10.15
N ALA A 510 -30.38 16.54 9.21
CA ALA A 510 -31.53 16.03 8.49
C ALA A 510 -31.17 15.22 7.22
N LEU A 511 -29.90 15.17 6.83
CA LEU A 511 -29.46 14.34 5.74
C LEU A 511 -29.63 12.86 6.11
N PRO A 512 -30.17 12.01 5.20
CA PRO A 512 -30.39 10.59 5.47
C PRO A 512 -29.07 9.86 5.69
N GLU A 513 -29.14 8.73 6.39
CA GLU A 513 -28.00 7.81 6.47
C GLU A 513 -27.60 7.36 5.05
N PRO A 514 -26.29 7.39 4.72
CA PRO A 514 -25.83 6.96 3.42
C PRO A 514 -26.16 5.48 3.22
N ARG A 515 -26.88 5.16 2.16
CA ARG A 515 -27.17 3.79 1.77
C ARG A 515 -26.32 3.42 0.58
N ALA A 516 -25.76 2.21 0.60
CA ALA A 516 -25.26 1.59 -0.60
C ALA A 516 -26.46 1.29 -1.50
N GLU A 517 -26.64 2.03 -2.59
CA GLU A 517 -27.68 1.74 -3.54
C GLU A 517 -27.29 0.52 -4.38
N ALA A 518 -27.91 -0.62 -4.11
CA ALA A 518 -28.01 -1.71 -5.07
C ALA A 518 -29.01 -1.29 -6.15
N GLY A 519 -28.53 -0.71 -7.24
CA GLY A 519 -29.35 -0.38 -8.40
C GLY A 519 -29.99 -1.66 -8.99
N PRO A 520 -31.20 -1.59 -9.56
CA PRO A 520 -31.85 -2.73 -10.18
C PRO A 520 -31.27 -3.02 -11.58
N GLU A 521 -29.96 -3.15 -11.70
CA GLU A 521 -29.31 -3.62 -12.92
C GLU A 521 -29.15 -5.15 -12.91
N ARG A 522 -29.35 -5.76 -14.08
CA ARG A 522 -29.30 -7.19 -14.35
C ARG A 522 -28.16 -7.85 -13.58
N TYR A 523 -28.52 -8.70 -12.60
CA TYR A 523 -27.58 -9.57 -11.94
C TYR A 523 -26.82 -10.43 -12.94
N GLU A 524 -25.55 -10.23 -13.08
CA GLU A 524 -24.63 -11.08 -13.83
C GLU A 524 -23.84 -11.91 -12.80
N PRO A 525 -24.01 -13.24 -12.78
CA PRO A 525 -23.34 -14.07 -11.78
C PRO A 525 -21.82 -14.10 -11.99
N PRO A 526 -21.03 -14.19 -10.91
CA PRO A 526 -19.61 -14.49 -11.00
C PRO A 526 -19.37 -15.83 -11.65
N VAL A 527 -18.39 -15.91 -12.51
CA VAL A 527 -18.26 -16.98 -13.47
C VAL A 527 -16.86 -17.56 -13.46
N THR A 528 -15.81 -16.74 -13.53
CA THR A 528 -14.42 -17.21 -13.47
C THR A 528 -14.04 -17.63 -12.05
N LEU A 529 -12.96 -18.39 -11.92
CA LEU A 529 -12.39 -18.72 -10.61
C LEU A 529 -12.18 -17.46 -9.78
N TYR A 530 -11.55 -16.44 -10.37
CA TYR A 530 -11.24 -15.18 -9.68
C TYR A 530 -12.49 -14.39 -9.33
N GLU A 531 -13.49 -14.35 -10.21
CA GLU A 531 -14.78 -13.72 -9.92
C GLU A 531 -15.54 -14.45 -8.81
N THR A 532 -15.56 -15.78 -8.85
CA THR A 532 -16.24 -16.60 -7.84
C THR A 532 -15.56 -16.43 -6.46
N ARG A 533 -14.23 -16.41 -6.42
CA ARG A 533 -13.47 -16.19 -5.20
C ARG A 533 -13.62 -14.75 -4.70
N MET A 534 -13.55 -13.77 -5.60
CA MET A 534 -13.82 -12.37 -5.29
C MET A 534 -15.20 -12.18 -4.69
N ALA A 535 -16.22 -12.78 -5.29
CA ALA A 535 -17.59 -12.74 -4.79
C ALA A 535 -17.75 -13.42 -3.41
N ALA A 536 -16.99 -14.47 -3.15
CA ALA A 536 -16.99 -15.12 -1.84
C ALA A 536 -16.43 -14.18 -0.75
N HIS A 537 -15.33 -13.46 -1.06
CA HIS A 537 -14.79 -12.46 -0.16
C HIS A 537 -15.75 -11.27 0.04
N TRP A 538 -16.39 -10.80 -1.03
CA TRP A 538 -17.38 -9.72 -0.92
C TRP A 538 -18.57 -10.14 -0.06
N ARG A 539 -19.07 -11.38 -0.20
CA ARG A 539 -20.12 -11.90 0.70
C ARG A 539 -19.72 -11.83 2.18
N SER A 540 -18.50 -12.26 2.48
CA SER A 540 -17.99 -12.25 3.85
C SER A 540 -17.76 -10.84 4.39
N LEU A 541 -17.20 -9.95 3.57
CA LEU A 541 -16.81 -8.61 4.01
C LEU A 541 -17.95 -7.58 3.98
N LEU A 542 -18.87 -7.73 3.01
CA LEU A 542 -19.93 -6.75 2.77
C LEU A 542 -21.29 -7.23 3.24
N GLY A 543 -21.43 -8.50 3.63
CA GLY A 543 -22.72 -9.08 4.04
C GLY A 543 -23.72 -9.28 2.90
N LEU A 544 -23.24 -9.33 1.66
CA LEU A 544 -24.10 -9.47 0.47
C LEU A 544 -24.51 -10.93 0.24
N GLU A 545 -25.76 -11.19 -0.07
CA GLU A 545 -26.19 -12.55 -0.40
C GLU A 545 -25.69 -12.99 -1.79
N ARG A 546 -25.71 -12.11 -2.78
CA ARG A 546 -25.43 -12.43 -4.19
C ARG A 546 -24.70 -11.29 -4.91
N PRO A 547 -23.37 -11.12 -4.68
CA PRO A 547 -22.60 -10.12 -5.44
C PRO A 547 -22.59 -10.46 -6.94
N GLY A 548 -22.91 -9.48 -7.78
CA GLY A 548 -22.91 -9.59 -9.23
C GLY A 548 -21.63 -9.00 -9.85
N LEU A 549 -21.32 -9.39 -11.10
CA LEU A 549 -20.11 -8.94 -11.82
C LEU A 549 -20.01 -7.42 -11.95
N ARG A 550 -21.16 -6.76 -12.09
CA ARG A 550 -21.25 -5.31 -12.26
C ARG A 550 -21.34 -4.53 -10.95
N ASP A 551 -21.54 -5.22 -9.83
CA ASP A 551 -21.60 -4.56 -8.54
C ASP A 551 -20.30 -3.84 -8.26
N ASP A 552 -20.39 -2.61 -7.78
CA ASP A 552 -19.25 -1.81 -7.34
C ASP A 552 -19.00 -2.07 -5.85
N PHE A 553 -17.75 -2.33 -5.48
CA PHE A 553 -17.35 -2.65 -4.11
C PHE A 553 -17.79 -1.59 -3.10
N PHE A 554 -17.65 -0.33 -3.48
CA PHE A 554 -17.96 0.78 -2.58
C PHE A 554 -19.45 1.06 -2.51
N GLU A 555 -20.17 0.93 -3.63
CA GLU A 555 -21.63 1.03 -3.66
C GLU A 555 -22.30 -0.11 -2.87
N ALA A 556 -21.67 -1.27 -2.88
CA ALA A 556 -22.11 -2.44 -2.12
C ALA A 556 -21.79 -2.39 -0.61
N GLY A 557 -21.35 -1.24 -0.09
CA GLY A 557 -21.02 -1.04 1.33
C GLY A 557 -19.56 -1.30 1.68
N GLY A 558 -18.68 -1.40 0.68
CA GLY A 558 -17.24 -1.47 0.87
C GLY A 558 -16.65 -0.14 1.30
N SER A 559 -15.77 -0.17 2.28
CA SER A 559 -14.92 0.97 2.67
C SER A 559 -13.48 0.70 2.27
N SER A 560 -12.59 1.69 2.38
CA SER A 560 -11.17 1.43 2.14
C SER A 560 -10.56 0.48 3.16
N ILE A 561 -11.12 0.36 4.36
CA ILE A 561 -10.69 -0.64 5.36
C ILE A 561 -11.11 -2.03 4.88
N LYS A 562 -12.36 -2.21 4.47
CA LYS A 562 -12.85 -3.46 3.88
C LYS A 562 -12.10 -3.82 2.60
N LEU A 563 -11.67 -2.83 1.80
CA LEU A 563 -10.81 -3.06 0.64
C LEU A 563 -9.42 -3.57 1.03
N ILE A 564 -8.86 -3.07 2.10
CA ILE A 564 -7.59 -3.53 2.67
C ILE A 564 -7.73 -4.96 3.19
N GLU A 565 -8.81 -5.25 3.88
CA GLU A 565 -9.14 -6.57 4.38
C GLU A 565 -9.33 -7.56 3.21
N LEU A 566 -9.99 -7.13 2.15
CA LEU A 566 -10.07 -7.87 0.88
C LEU A 566 -8.68 -8.18 0.32
N ILE A 567 -7.80 -7.18 0.22
CA ILE A 567 -6.43 -7.36 -0.28
C ILE A 567 -5.64 -8.36 0.59
N HIS A 568 -5.82 -8.30 1.91
CA HIS A 568 -5.21 -9.27 2.82
C HIS A 568 -5.70 -10.71 2.54
N HIS A 569 -7.00 -10.89 2.35
CA HIS A 569 -7.58 -12.19 1.99
C HIS A 569 -7.06 -12.69 0.64
N LEU A 570 -7.04 -11.81 -0.38
CA LEU A 570 -6.52 -12.14 -1.71
C LEU A 570 -5.04 -12.52 -1.67
N ARG A 571 -4.26 -11.82 -0.87
CA ARG A 571 -2.86 -12.13 -0.67
C ARG A 571 -2.64 -13.47 0.01
N THR A 572 -3.42 -13.76 1.06
CA THR A 572 -3.35 -15.03 1.79
C THR A 572 -3.75 -16.21 0.91
N GLU A 573 -4.75 -16.00 0.04
CA GLU A 573 -5.28 -17.05 -0.83
C GLU A 573 -4.46 -17.26 -2.10
N PHE A 574 -4.01 -16.17 -2.75
CA PHE A 574 -3.37 -16.20 -4.08
C PHE A 574 -1.89 -15.82 -4.06
N ASN A 575 -1.31 -15.54 -2.89
CA ASN A 575 0.03 -14.97 -2.74
C ASN A 575 0.26 -13.71 -3.63
N ALA A 576 -0.82 -12.97 -3.87
CA ALA A 576 -0.85 -11.84 -4.80
C ALA A 576 -0.78 -10.51 -4.05
N SER A 577 0.26 -9.71 -4.28
CA SER A 577 0.36 -8.34 -3.77
C SER A 577 -0.38 -7.40 -4.71
N VAL A 578 -1.68 -7.24 -4.50
CA VAL A 578 -2.52 -6.38 -5.33
C VAL A 578 -2.42 -4.93 -4.84
N PRO A 579 -1.92 -3.98 -5.66
CA PRO A 579 -1.84 -2.58 -5.27
C PRO A 579 -3.23 -1.98 -5.02
N VAL A 580 -3.43 -1.37 -3.84
CA VAL A 580 -4.70 -0.74 -3.41
C VAL A 580 -5.28 0.19 -4.49
N GLY A 581 -4.44 1.05 -5.05
CA GLY A 581 -4.86 2.00 -6.08
C GLY A 581 -5.36 1.35 -7.39
N ARG A 582 -5.03 0.09 -7.65
CA ARG A 582 -5.56 -0.65 -8.81
C ARG A 582 -6.98 -1.14 -8.55
N LEU A 583 -7.22 -1.83 -7.43
CA LEU A 583 -8.56 -2.28 -7.08
C LEU A 583 -9.52 -1.09 -6.89
N PHE A 584 -9.01 0.02 -6.38
CA PHE A 584 -9.82 1.22 -6.25
C PHE A 584 -10.29 1.77 -7.61
N ARG A 585 -9.46 1.69 -8.67
CA ARG A 585 -9.84 2.13 -10.02
C ARG A 585 -10.69 1.11 -10.77
N THR A 586 -10.66 -0.14 -10.38
CA THR A 586 -11.41 -1.25 -11.00
C THR A 586 -12.40 -1.82 -10.00
N SER A 587 -13.17 -0.95 -9.35
CA SER A 587 -13.98 -1.23 -8.16
C SER A 587 -15.19 -2.16 -8.39
N THR A 588 -15.52 -2.53 -9.63
CA THR A 588 -16.51 -3.58 -9.87
C THR A 588 -15.96 -4.97 -9.58
N LEU A 589 -16.83 -5.90 -9.18
CA LEU A 589 -16.43 -7.28 -8.91
C LEU A 589 -15.62 -7.89 -10.07
N HIS A 590 -16.11 -7.74 -11.31
CA HIS A 590 -15.41 -8.18 -12.52
C HIS A 590 -14.04 -7.48 -12.67
N GLY A 591 -13.99 -6.15 -12.50
CA GLY A 591 -12.76 -5.38 -12.62
C GLY A 591 -11.70 -5.76 -11.59
N MET A 592 -12.09 -5.98 -10.34
CA MET A 592 -11.21 -6.44 -9.27
C MET A 592 -10.72 -7.87 -9.52
N ALA A 593 -11.62 -8.77 -9.91
CA ALA A 593 -11.28 -10.15 -10.23
C ALA A 593 -10.31 -10.25 -11.40
N ARG A 594 -10.52 -9.46 -12.46
CA ARG A 594 -9.61 -9.40 -13.61
C ARG A 594 -8.24 -8.82 -13.26
N THR A 595 -8.22 -7.79 -12.41
CA THR A 595 -6.95 -7.23 -11.90
C THR A 595 -6.17 -8.28 -11.11
N LEU A 596 -6.84 -9.03 -10.25
CA LEU A 596 -6.25 -10.14 -9.52
C LEU A 596 -5.71 -11.22 -10.46
N GLU A 597 -6.50 -11.63 -11.44
CA GLU A 597 -6.11 -12.60 -12.46
C GLU A 597 -4.86 -12.17 -13.21
N ASP A 598 -4.82 -10.93 -13.71
CA ASP A 598 -3.68 -10.40 -14.45
C ASP A 598 -2.39 -10.34 -13.60
N ILE A 599 -2.53 -10.16 -12.28
CA ILE A 599 -1.41 -10.22 -11.35
C ILE A 599 -0.98 -11.68 -11.15
N VAL A 600 -1.90 -12.57 -10.80
CA VAL A 600 -1.60 -13.99 -10.49
C VAL A 600 -1.05 -14.72 -11.72
N THR A 601 -1.47 -14.35 -12.93
CA THR A 601 -0.96 -14.93 -14.18
C THR A 601 0.31 -14.25 -14.70
N GLY A 602 0.86 -13.25 -13.97
CA GLY A 602 2.08 -12.56 -14.35
C GLY A 602 1.94 -11.56 -15.51
N ARG A 603 0.71 -11.31 -15.99
CA ARG A 603 0.43 -10.23 -16.96
C ARG A 603 0.64 -8.83 -16.39
N LEU A 604 0.53 -8.71 -15.05
CA LEU A 604 0.85 -7.51 -14.30
C LEU A 604 1.82 -7.84 -13.16
N PRO A 605 2.78 -6.96 -12.82
CA PRO A 605 3.67 -7.16 -11.68
C PRO A 605 2.90 -7.11 -10.36
N GLY A 606 3.22 -8.01 -9.43
CA GLY A 606 2.63 -8.01 -8.08
C GLY A 606 2.28 -9.38 -7.51
N ALA A 607 2.61 -10.49 -8.20
CA ALA A 607 2.52 -11.83 -7.62
C ALA A 607 3.77 -12.65 -7.91
N GLU A 608 4.09 -13.54 -7.01
CA GLU A 608 4.98 -14.65 -7.25
C GLU A 608 4.31 -15.64 -8.22
N PRO A 609 5.04 -16.26 -9.15
CA PRO A 609 4.47 -17.21 -10.11
C PRO A 609 4.11 -18.57 -9.47
N TYR A 610 4.06 -18.65 -8.16
CA TYR A 610 3.77 -19.85 -7.38
C TYR A 610 3.00 -19.52 -6.09
N LEU A 611 2.37 -20.54 -5.54
CA LEU A 611 1.70 -20.52 -4.24
C LEU A 611 2.42 -21.47 -3.27
N TRP A 612 2.65 -21.02 -2.03
CA TRP A 612 3.11 -21.90 -0.98
C TRP A 612 1.94 -22.51 -0.21
N PHE A 613 1.95 -23.84 -0.06
CA PHE A 613 1.12 -24.53 0.92
C PHE A 613 2.03 -25.23 1.95
N ASN A 614 1.61 -25.26 3.20
CA ASN A 614 2.38 -25.81 4.33
C ASN A 614 3.81 -25.23 4.45
N PRO A 615 3.99 -23.89 4.46
CA PRO A 615 5.32 -23.28 4.43
C PRO A 615 6.17 -23.58 5.67
N GLY A 616 5.55 -24.06 6.76
CA GLY A 616 6.24 -24.47 8.00
C GLY A 616 6.74 -25.92 8.01
N ALA A 617 6.44 -26.72 6.98
CA ALA A 617 6.99 -28.06 6.84
C ALA A 617 8.50 -28.03 6.49
N ASP A 618 9.17 -29.18 6.64
CA ASP A 618 10.61 -29.31 6.35
C ASP A 618 10.90 -28.84 4.92
N PRO A 619 11.79 -27.86 4.70
CA PRO A 619 12.22 -27.45 3.38
C PRO A 619 12.76 -28.57 2.51
N ALA A 620 13.39 -29.59 3.09
CA ALA A 620 13.88 -30.78 2.38
C ALA A 620 12.75 -31.65 1.79
N ALA A 621 11.52 -31.53 2.31
CA ALA A 621 10.33 -32.22 1.82
C ALA A 621 9.50 -31.34 0.85
N THR A 622 10.14 -30.50 0.04
CA THR A 622 9.46 -29.62 -0.91
C THR A 622 9.03 -30.36 -2.17
N VAL A 623 7.73 -30.27 -2.50
CA VAL A 623 7.12 -30.79 -3.72
C VAL A 623 6.76 -29.62 -4.64
N PHE A 624 7.30 -29.63 -5.85
CA PHE A 624 7.03 -28.63 -6.88
C PHE A 624 5.88 -29.08 -7.77
N CYS A 625 4.74 -28.43 -7.65
CA CYS A 625 3.52 -28.78 -8.34
C CYS A 625 3.34 -27.96 -9.62
N LEU A 626 3.20 -28.63 -10.75
CA LEU A 626 3.04 -28.02 -12.06
C LEU A 626 1.55 -27.83 -12.41
N PRO A 627 1.18 -26.68 -13.02
CA PRO A 627 -0.20 -26.36 -13.27
C PRO A 627 -0.88 -27.34 -14.24
N PRO A 628 -2.15 -27.73 -14.02
CA PRO A 628 -2.95 -28.51 -14.98
C PRO A 628 -3.38 -27.63 -16.18
N ALA A 629 -4.21 -28.16 -17.06
CA ALA A 629 -4.73 -27.45 -18.24
C ALA A 629 -5.39 -26.09 -17.89
N GLY A 630 -6.04 -25.99 -16.73
CA GLY A 630 -6.61 -24.75 -16.24
C GLY A 630 -5.59 -23.69 -15.76
N GLY A 631 -4.30 -24.02 -15.72
CA GLY A 631 -3.21 -23.09 -15.50
C GLY A 631 -2.96 -22.62 -14.05
N TYR A 632 -3.63 -23.18 -13.04
CA TYR A 632 -3.57 -22.65 -11.68
C TYR A 632 -3.03 -23.66 -10.67
N GLY A 633 -1.99 -23.27 -9.92
CA GLY A 633 -1.43 -24.04 -8.81
C GLY A 633 -2.39 -24.23 -7.62
N LEU A 634 -3.45 -23.41 -7.54
CA LEU A 634 -4.44 -23.47 -6.45
C LEU A 634 -5.15 -24.84 -6.37
N VAL A 635 -5.21 -25.61 -7.44
CA VAL A 635 -5.81 -26.94 -7.50
C VAL A 635 -5.21 -27.90 -6.45
N TYR A 636 -3.94 -27.72 -6.11
CA TYR A 636 -3.24 -28.56 -5.13
C TYR A 636 -3.51 -28.22 -3.67
N ARG A 637 -4.25 -27.15 -3.39
CA ARG A 637 -4.47 -26.66 -2.01
C ARG A 637 -5.12 -27.72 -1.09
N GLN A 638 -6.13 -28.40 -1.59
CA GLN A 638 -6.85 -29.40 -0.78
C GLN A 638 -5.99 -30.63 -0.53
N LEU A 639 -5.20 -31.06 -1.53
CA LEU A 639 -4.24 -32.14 -1.38
C LEU A 639 -3.15 -31.78 -0.36
N ALA A 640 -2.58 -30.59 -0.46
CA ALA A 640 -1.57 -30.11 0.46
C ALA A 640 -2.07 -30.07 1.92
N ALA A 641 -3.34 -29.71 2.14
CA ALA A 641 -3.95 -29.74 3.47
C ALA A 641 -4.03 -31.14 4.09
N ARG A 642 -4.02 -32.23 3.28
CA ARG A 642 -3.95 -33.62 3.71
C ARG A 642 -2.54 -34.13 3.95
N LEU A 643 -1.55 -33.37 3.52
CA LEU A 643 -0.11 -33.73 3.56
C LEU A 643 0.68 -32.63 4.30
N PRO A 644 0.34 -32.33 5.56
CA PRO A 644 0.97 -31.20 6.29
C PRO A 644 2.46 -31.39 6.54
N GLU A 645 2.96 -32.61 6.42
CA GLU A 645 4.37 -32.99 6.54
C GLU A 645 5.23 -32.54 5.35
N HIS A 646 4.61 -32.21 4.19
CA HIS A 646 5.30 -31.78 2.98
C HIS A 646 5.00 -30.31 2.69
N ARG A 647 6.01 -29.61 2.19
CA ARG A 647 5.92 -28.25 1.71
C ARG A 647 5.62 -28.26 0.20
N PHE A 648 4.61 -27.53 -0.23
CA PHE A 648 4.20 -27.49 -1.64
C PHE A 648 4.47 -26.13 -2.24
N ALA A 649 5.28 -26.10 -3.33
CA ALA A 649 5.44 -24.94 -4.21
C ALA A 649 4.58 -25.18 -5.47
N ALA A 650 3.36 -24.64 -5.49
CA ALA A 650 2.43 -24.87 -6.59
C ALA A 650 2.49 -23.73 -7.59
N PHE A 651 3.06 -24.00 -8.76
CA PHE A 651 3.25 -23.03 -9.83
C PHE A 651 1.96 -22.69 -10.56
N ASN A 652 1.85 -21.42 -10.97
CA ASN A 652 0.87 -20.96 -11.93
C ASN A 652 1.44 -21.09 -13.36
N TYR A 653 0.58 -21.14 -14.37
CA TYR A 653 1.00 -21.23 -15.76
C TYR A 653 1.75 -19.96 -16.20
N LEU A 654 2.95 -20.16 -16.75
CA LEU A 654 3.78 -19.09 -17.30
C LEU A 654 3.57 -19.04 -18.82
N SER A 655 3.03 -17.95 -19.35
CA SER A 655 2.94 -17.72 -20.80
C SER A 655 4.31 -17.40 -21.42
N GLY A 656 4.48 -17.68 -22.70
CA GLY A 656 5.70 -17.35 -23.46
C GLY A 656 6.65 -18.55 -23.68
N PRO A 657 7.78 -18.34 -24.36
CA PRO A 657 8.75 -19.38 -24.69
C PRO A 657 9.56 -19.85 -23.46
N ASP A 658 10.32 -20.93 -23.66
CA ASP A 658 11.29 -21.48 -22.69
C ASP A 658 10.72 -21.83 -21.32
N LYS A 659 9.46 -22.33 -21.28
CA LYS A 659 8.74 -22.62 -20.04
C LYS A 659 9.50 -23.55 -19.11
N ALA A 660 10.06 -24.65 -19.61
CA ALA A 660 10.79 -25.64 -18.80
C ALA A 660 11.99 -24.99 -18.10
N ALA A 661 12.77 -24.17 -18.81
CA ALA A 661 13.91 -23.47 -18.25
C ALA A 661 13.47 -22.47 -17.14
N ARG A 662 12.41 -21.71 -17.38
CA ARG A 662 11.89 -20.72 -16.41
C ARG A 662 11.34 -21.36 -15.14
N TYR A 663 10.65 -22.50 -15.25
CA TYR A 663 10.19 -23.25 -14.06
C TYR A 663 11.36 -23.90 -13.32
N ALA A 664 12.37 -24.39 -14.06
CA ALA A 664 13.59 -24.89 -13.44
C ALA A 664 14.35 -23.79 -12.68
N ASP A 665 14.46 -22.58 -13.24
CA ASP A 665 15.04 -21.41 -12.56
C ASP A 665 14.31 -21.13 -11.24
N LEU A 666 12.98 -21.10 -11.27
CA LEU A 666 12.16 -20.88 -10.07
C LEU A 666 12.34 -22.01 -9.04
N ALA A 667 12.41 -23.27 -9.48
CA ALA A 667 12.62 -24.41 -8.58
C ALA A 667 13.99 -24.31 -7.90
N GLU A 668 15.04 -23.93 -8.66
CA GLU A 668 16.40 -23.73 -8.13
C GLU A 668 16.48 -22.54 -7.18
N GLU A 669 15.76 -21.45 -7.46
CA GLU A 669 15.66 -20.29 -6.58
C GLU A 669 14.98 -20.65 -5.24
N LEU A 670 13.88 -21.42 -5.30
CA LEU A 670 13.09 -21.81 -4.13
C LEU A 670 13.74 -22.91 -3.29
N HIS A 671 14.57 -23.76 -3.91
CA HIS A 671 15.27 -24.86 -3.25
C HIS A 671 16.68 -25.05 -3.84
N PRO A 672 17.62 -24.17 -3.50
CA PRO A 672 18.99 -24.24 -4.02
C PRO A 672 19.65 -25.57 -3.73
N GLY A 673 20.11 -26.26 -4.79
CA GLY A 673 20.87 -27.52 -4.67
C GLY A 673 20.04 -28.79 -4.74
N GLY A 674 18.73 -28.75 -4.61
CA GLY A 674 17.88 -29.94 -4.65
C GLY A 674 18.03 -30.85 -3.42
N PRO A 675 17.56 -32.10 -3.48
CA PRO A 675 16.95 -32.75 -4.63
C PRO A 675 15.53 -32.28 -4.94
N TYR A 676 15.05 -32.53 -6.17
CA TYR A 676 13.76 -32.00 -6.62
C TYR A 676 12.71 -33.10 -6.75
N THR A 677 11.55 -32.91 -6.13
CA THR A 677 10.36 -33.71 -6.33
C THR A 677 9.35 -32.90 -7.13
N LEU A 678 9.00 -33.37 -8.32
CA LEU A 678 8.07 -32.72 -9.22
C LEU A 678 6.73 -33.45 -9.24
N PHE A 679 5.62 -32.71 -9.20
CA PHE A 679 4.28 -33.26 -9.24
C PHE A 679 3.44 -32.58 -10.31
N GLY A 680 2.91 -33.33 -11.28
CA GLY A 680 2.05 -32.82 -12.33
C GLY A 680 0.72 -33.58 -12.41
N TYR A 681 -0.39 -32.83 -12.33
CA TYR A 681 -1.73 -33.31 -12.56
C TYR A 681 -2.20 -32.91 -13.96
N SER A 682 -2.89 -33.81 -14.69
CA SER A 682 -3.36 -33.53 -16.03
C SER A 682 -2.20 -33.11 -16.95
N LEU A 683 -2.32 -32.07 -17.79
CA LEU A 683 -1.22 -31.56 -18.63
C LEU A 683 0.05 -31.20 -17.84
N GLY A 684 -0.07 -30.90 -16.55
CA GLY A 684 1.07 -30.67 -15.67
C GLY A 684 2.04 -31.84 -15.57
N GLY A 685 1.60 -33.07 -15.87
CA GLY A 685 2.46 -34.25 -15.92
C GLY A 685 3.50 -34.16 -17.03
N ASN A 686 3.14 -33.72 -18.23
CA ASN A 686 4.09 -33.49 -19.32
C ASN A 686 5.10 -32.38 -18.99
N LEU A 687 4.61 -31.29 -18.42
CA LEU A 687 5.48 -30.20 -18.02
C LEU A 687 6.44 -30.61 -16.88
N ALA A 688 5.99 -31.44 -15.91
CA ALA A 688 6.83 -32.00 -14.87
C ALA A 688 7.97 -32.84 -15.46
N PHE A 689 7.68 -33.64 -16.50
CA PHE A 689 8.68 -34.41 -17.22
C PHE A 689 9.71 -33.51 -17.95
N GLU A 690 9.23 -32.48 -18.65
CA GLU A 690 10.13 -31.52 -19.35
C GLU A 690 11.06 -30.81 -18.36
N ILE A 691 10.53 -30.37 -17.21
CA ILE A 691 11.31 -29.67 -16.17
C ILE A 691 12.30 -30.61 -15.51
N ALA A 692 11.93 -31.87 -15.27
CA ALA A 692 12.84 -32.88 -14.79
C ALA A 692 14.02 -33.05 -15.72
N GLY A 693 13.79 -33.17 -17.03
CA GLY A 693 14.82 -33.24 -18.04
C GLY A 693 15.71 -32.01 -18.11
N GLU A 694 15.14 -30.81 -17.89
CA GLU A 694 15.91 -29.58 -17.82
C GLU A 694 16.83 -29.54 -16.57
N LEU A 695 16.28 -29.90 -15.40
CA LEU A 695 17.06 -29.98 -14.15
C LEU A 695 18.19 -31.01 -14.25
N GLU A 696 17.93 -32.19 -14.82
CA GLU A 696 18.97 -33.21 -15.05
C GLU A 696 20.05 -32.71 -16.02
N ARG A 697 19.70 -32.02 -17.11
CA ARG A 697 20.67 -31.40 -18.02
C ARG A 697 21.54 -30.33 -17.34
N ARG A 698 21.03 -29.67 -16.32
CA ARG A 698 21.78 -28.75 -15.47
C ARG A 698 22.60 -29.45 -14.39
N GLY A 699 22.62 -30.79 -14.37
CA GLY A 699 23.34 -31.59 -13.37
C GLY A 699 22.67 -31.61 -12.00
N ARG A 700 21.35 -31.36 -11.93
CA ARG A 700 20.57 -31.41 -10.70
C ARG A 700 19.99 -32.80 -10.50
N VAL A 701 19.79 -33.15 -9.21
CA VAL A 701 19.20 -34.45 -8.84
C VAL A 701 17.69 -34.28 -8.75
N VAL A 702 16.96 -35.09 -9.52
CA VAL A 702 15.50 -35.21 -9.42
C VAL A 702 15.17 -36.52 -8.71
N ASP A 703 14.56 -36.45 -7.53
CA ASP A 703 14.26 -37.62 -6.70
C ASP A 703 13.03 -38.38 -7.19
N LEU A 704 12.03 -37.66 -7.69
CA LEU A 704 10.77 -38.25 -8.14
C LEU A 704 10.05 -37.32 -9.09
N VAL A 705 9.47 -37.90 -10.16
CA VAL A 705 8.45 -37.25 -10.97
C VAL A 705 7.12 -37.96 -10.72
N LEU A 706 6.22 -37.31 -9.97
CA LEU A 706 4.89 -37.80 -9.67
C LEU A 706 3.90 -37.26 -10.71
N ILE A 707 3.18 -38.12 -11.36
CA ILE A 707 2.26 -37.82 -12.43
C ILE A 707 0.88 -38.32 -12.04
N MET A 708 -0.11 -37.42 -11.99
CA MET A 708 -1.48 -37.81 -11.69
C MET A 708 -2.37 -37.57 -12.90
N ASP A 709 -2.90 -38.68 -13.43
CA ASP A 709 -3.85 -38.78 -14.53
C ASP A 709 -3.50 -37.92 -15.76
N SER A 710 -2.27 -38.14 -16.29
CA SER A 710 -1.71 -37.46 -17.45
C SER A 710 -1.25 -38.41 -18.51
N TYR A 711 -1.66 -38.20 -19.76
CA TYR A 711 -1.11 -38.91 -20.91
C TYR A 711 0.22 -38.28 -21.33
N ARG A 712 1.18 -39.17 -21.70
CA ARG A 712 2.43 -38.72 -22.28
C ARG A 712 2.21 -38.32 -23.75
N ILE A 713 2.61 -37.12 -24.08
CA ILE A 713 2.67 -36.67 -25.50
C ILE A 713 4.02 -37.09 -26.05
N ALA A 714 4.02 -38.22 -26.80
CA ALA A 714 5.26 -38.90 -27.23
C ALA A 714 5.75 -38.44 -28.60
N GLU A 715 4.97 -37.79 -29.40
CA GLU A 715 5.33 -37.30 -30.74
C GLU A 715 4.93 -35.83 -30.86
N ALA A 716 5.63 -35.08 -31.70
CA ALA A 716 5.18 -33.75 -32.10
C ALA A 716 3.87 -33.88 -32.89
N VAL A 717 2.78 -33.87 -32.17
CA VAL A 717 1.43 -33.93 -32.75
C VAL A 717 1.05 -32.50 -33.04
N ALA A 718 0.98 -32.13 -34.32
CA ALA A 718 -0.04 -31.18 -34.71
C ALA A 718 -1.38 -31.84 -34.35
N LEU A 719 -1.87 -31.58 -33.12
CA LEU A 719 -3.20 -32.06 -32.70
C LEU A 719 -4.19 -31.65 -33.77
N GLY A 720 -4.71 -32.63 -34.50
CA GLY A 720 -5.64 -32.34 -35.58
C GLY A 720 -6.81 -31.54 -35.01
N GLU A 721 -7.33 -30.61 -35.79
CA GLU A 721 -8.44 -29.73 -35.38
C GLU A 721 -9.61 -30.48 -34.75
N GLU A 722 -9.80 -31.75 -35.14
CA GLU A 722 -10.89 -32.62 -34.68
C GLU A 722 -10.65 -33.10 -33.21
N HIS A 723 -9.43 -33.49 -32.84
CA HIS A 723 -9.07 -33.89 -31.47
C HIS A 723 -8.97 -32.72 -30.52
N LEU A 724 -8.54 -31.55 -31.00
CA LEU A 724 -8.59 -30.30 -30.25
C LEU A 724 -10.02 -29.91 -29.97
N ALA A 725 -10.92 -29.98 -30.96
CA ALA A 725 -12.32 -29.66 -30.81
C ALA A 725 -13.05 -30.60 -29.84
N GLU A 726 -12.70 -31.88 -29.82
CA GLU A 726 -13.26 -32.88 -28.91
C GLU A 726 -12.80 -32.64 -27.46
N PHE A 727 -11.50 -32.39 -27.22
CA PHE A 727 -10.96 -31.98 -25.92
C PHE A 727 -11.54 -30.65 -25.44
N GLU A 728 -11.63 -29.66 -26.32
CA GLU A 728 -12.21 -28.36 -26.00
C GLU A 728 -13.70 -28.50 -25.64
N ALA A 729 -14.45 -29.37 -26.35
CA ALA A 729 -15.84 -29.62 -26.05
C ALA A 729 -16.02 -30.32 -24.69
N GLU A 730 -15.19 -31.31 -24.38
CA GLU A 730 -15.22 -32.02 -23.10
C GLU A 730 -14.82 -31.09 -21.94
N LEU A 731 -13.75 -30.30 -22.09
CA LEU A 731 -13.29 -29.33 -21.12
C LEU A 731 -14.33 -28.22 -20.91
N ALA A 732 -14.90 -27.69 -22.02
CA ALA A 732 -15.94 -26.67 -21.96
C ALA A 732 -17.21 -27.21 -21.29
N GLU A 733 -17.62 -28.48 -21.57
CA GLU A 733 -18.77 -29.11 -20.93
C GLU A 733 -18.53 -29.36 -19.45
N HIS A 734 -17.34 -29.81 -19.08
CA HIS A 734 -16.92 -29.97 -17.67
C HIS A 734 -16.97 -28.64 -16.96
N LEU A 735 -16.39 -27.60 -17.52
CA LEU A 735 -16.38 -26.25 -16.95
C LEU A 735 -17.78 -25.67 -16.85
N ARG A 736 -18.64 -25.87 -17.88
CA ARG A 736 -20.06 -25.46 -17.85
C ARG A 736 -20.83 -26.11 -16.72
N ARG A 737 -20.65 -27.39 -16.48
CA ARG A 737 -21.32 -28.12 -15.39
C ARG A 737 -20.87 -27.62 -13.98
N HIS A 738 -19.60 -27.26 -13.82
CA HIS A 738 -19.05 -26.86 -12.53
C HIS A 738 -19.12 -25.35 -12.27
N THR A 739 -19.09 -24.52 -13.30
CA THR A 739 -19.07 -23.06 -13.18
C THR A 739 -20.37 -22.39 -13.66
N GLY A 740 -21.18 -23.08 -14.44
CA GLY A 740 -22.41 -22.52 -15.02
C GLY A 740 -22.18 -21.49 -16.13
N SER A 741 -20.96 -21.34 -16.67
CA SER A 741 -20.62 -20.25 -17.59
C SER A 741 -19.90 -20.65 -18.86
N GLU A 742 -20.40 -20.10 -19.96
CA GLU A 742 -19.84 -20.25 -21.29
C GLU A 742 -18.56 -19.44 -21.53
N ILE A 743 -18.40 -18.31 -20.82
CA ILE A 743 -17.25 -17.42 -20.96
C ILE A 743 -16.01 -18.03 -20.33
N VAL A 744 -16.13 -18.63 -19.13
CA VAL A 744 -15.03 -19.35 -18.47
C VAL A 744 -14.61 -20.57 -19.24
N ALA A 745 -15.58 -21.31 -19.74
CA ALA A 745 -15.29 -22.45 -20.57
C ALA A 745 -14.42 -22.02 -21.75
N ARG A 746 -14.74 -20.92 -22.43
CA ARG A 746 -13.99 -20.40 -23.59
C ARG A 746 -12.59 -19.89 -23.23
N GLU A 747 -12.45 -19.07 -22.16
CA GLU A 747 -11.14 -18.52 -21.77
C GLU A 747 -10.19 -19.60 -21.24
N THR A 748 -10.70 -20.55 -20.45
CA THR A 748 -9.91 -21.69 -19.96
C THR A 748 -9.54 -22.65 -21.10
N VAL A 749 -10.43 -22.83 -22.07
CA VAL A 749 -10.17 -23.61 -23.30
C VAL A 749 -9.07 -22.93 -24.14
N GLU A 750 -9.09 -21.60 -24.26
CA GLU A 750 -8.07 -20.85 -25.00
C GLU A 750 -6.67 -20.97 -24.36
N GLN A 751 -6.60 -20.90 -23.03
CA GLN A 751 -5.38 -21.15 -22.26
C GLN A 751 -4.94 -22.61 -22.34
N ALA A 752 -5.87 -23.55 -22.24
CA ALA A 752 -5.58 -24.97 -22.39
C ALA A 752 -5.09 -25.30 -23.82
N ARG A 753 -5.59 -24.60 -24.83
CA ARG A 753 -5.10 -24.68 -26.20
C ARG A 753 -3.63 -24.25 -26.34
N GLU A 754 -3.27 -23.10 -25.76
CA GLU A 754 -1.87 -22.64 -25.72
C GLU A 754 -0.98 -23.65 -25.00
N TYR A 755 -1.45 -24.24 -23.91
CA TYR A 755 -0.72 -25.23 -23.15
C TYR A 755 -0.58 -26.55 -23.93
N LEU A 756 -1.62 -27.03 -24.52
CA LEU A 756 -1.59 -28.21 -25.41
C LEU A 756 -0.67 -28.00 -26.61
N ALA A 757 -0.72 -26.83 -27.24
CA ALA A 757 0.18 -26.45 -28.31
C ALA A 757 1.65 -26.46 -27.86
N HIS A 758 1.93 -26.00 -26.65
CA HIS A 758 3.26 -26.08 -26.05
C HIS A 758 3.69 -27.55 -25.89
N CYS A 759 2.89 -28.38 -25.21
CA CYS A 759 3.21 -29.80 -25.01
C CYS A 759 3.33 -30.57 -26.34
N GLY A 760 2.51 -30.24 -27.34
CA GLY A 760 2.60 -30.82 -28.70
C GLY A 760 3.85 -30.40 -29.47
N ALA A 761 4.32 -29.15 -29.24
CA ALA A 761 5.59 -28.67 -29.83
C ALA A 761 6.82 -29.20 -29.09
N HIS A 762 6.68 -29.57 -27.82
CA HIS A 762 7.73 -30.08 -26.96
C HIS A 762 7.32 -31.46 -26.40
N PRO A 763 7.30 -32.50 -27.22
CA PRO A 763 6.88 -33.84 -26.76
C PRO A 763 7.81 -34.31 -25.64
N SER A 764 7.26 -35.11 -24.73
CA SER A 764 8.01 -35.75 -23.63
C SER A 764 8.95 -36.83 -24.17
N LEU A 765 10.02 -36.40 -24.82
CA LEU A 765 11.06 -37.22 -25.42
C LEU A 765 12.29 -37.39 -24.50
N GLY A 766 12.98 -38.48 -24.68
CA GLY A 766 14.19 -38.79 -23.91
C GLY A 766 13.93 -39.77 -22.77
N VAL A 767 14.97 -40.03 -21.99
CA VAL A 767 14.93 -40.92 -20.84
C VAL A 767 15.46 -40.17 -19.64
N LEU A 768 14.66 -40.03 -18.61
CA LEU A 768 15.07 -39.43 -17.35
C LEU A 768 15.93 -40.41 -16.51
N GLY A 769 16.86 -39.88 -15.75
CA GLY A 769 17.52 -40.62 -14.69
C GLY A 769 16.61 -40.85 -13.47
N ALA A 770 15.66 -39.97 -13.25
CA ALA A 770 14.75 -39.99 -12.11
C ALA A 770 13.66 -41.07 -12.23
N PRO A 771 13.18 -41.65 -11.11
CA PRO A 771 12.01 -42.52 -11.08
C PRO A 771 10.72 -41.75 -11.37
N ILE A 772 9.79 -42.42 -12.07
CA ILE A 772 8.44 -41.86 -12.34
C ILE A 772 7.41 -42.68 -11.55
N ALA A 773 6.49 -41.97 -10.90
CA ALA A 773 5.32 -42.59 -10.29
C ALA A 773 4.03 -42.02 -10.93
N VAL A 774 3.14 -42.91 -11.36
CA VAL A 774 1.90 -42.54 -12.03
C VAL A 774 0.71 -42.97 -11.16
N ILE A 775 -0.22 -42.05 -10.92
CA ILE A 775 -1.54 -42.34 -10.35
C ILE A 775 -2.58 -42.10 -11.46
N SER A 776 -3.37 -43.08 -11.81
CA SER A 776 -4.36 -43.00 -12.88
C SER A 776 -5.68 -43.64 -12.51
N ASP A 777 -6.77 -43.20 -13.14
CA ASP A 777 -8.07 -43.87 -12.98
C ASP A 777 -8.07 -45.27 -13.57
N GLN A 778 -9.06 -46.10 -13.20
CA GLN A 778 -9.12 -47.50 -13.54
C GLN A 778 -9.26 -47.73 -15.07
N ASP A 779 -9.98 -46.86 -15.74
CA ASP A 779 -10.21 -46.96 -17.19
C ASP A 779 -8.94 -46.66 -17.99
N LYS A 780 -8.01 -45.87 -17.42
CA LYS A 780 -6.75 -45.48 -18.05
C LYS A 780 -5.56 -46.34 -17.62
N LEU A 781 -5.66 -47.05 -16.49
CA LEU A 781 -4.59 -47.84 -15.92
C LEU A 781 -3.99 -48.85 -16.92
N LEU A 782 -4.85 -49.48 -17.72
CA LEU A 782 -4.45 -50.43 -18.75
C LEU A 782 -3.59 -49.79 -19.85
N ARG A 783 -3.82 -48.53 -20.18
CA ARG A 783 -3.07 -47.78 -21.18
C ARG A 783 -1.70 -47.31 -20.68
N PHE A 784 -1.52 -47.12 -19.38
CA PHE A 784 -0.24 -46.77 -18.78
C PHE A 784 0.64 -47.99 -18.47
N ALA A 785 0.05 -49.17 -18.35
CA ALA A 785 0.76 -50.42 -18.05
C ALA A 785 1.33 -51.16 -19.29
N ALA A 786 0.90 -50.81 -20.49
CA ALA A 786 1.38 -51.39 -21.74
C ALA A 786 2.50 -50.53 -22.36
N ASP A 787 3.40 -51.15 -23.13
CA ASP A 787 4.46 -50.48 -23.93
C ASP A 787 3.89 -49.69 -25.15
N GLU A 788 2.68 -49.11 -24.98
CA GLU A 788 2.04 -48.34 -26.04
C GLU A 788 2.56 -46.89 -26.09
N PRO A 789 2.55 -46.28 -27.29
CA PRO A 789 2.81 -44.85 -27.44
C PRO A 789 1.91 -44.04 -26.51
N GLY A 790 2.44 -43.36 -25.53
CA GLY A 790 1.72 -42.62 -24.49
C GLY A 790 1.91 -43.12 -23.05
N GLY A 791 2.54 -44.28 -22.84
CA GLY A 791 2.94 -44.81 -21.56
C GLY A 791 4.24 -44.13 -21.04
N TRP A 792 4.38 -44.11 -19.69
CA TRP A 792 5.54 -43.50 -19.02
C TRP A 792 6.67 -44.50 -18.74
N HIS A 793 6.53 -45.85 -19.02
CA HIS A 793 7.48 -46.87 -18.68
C HIS A 793 8.82 -46.78 -19.45
N GLY A 794 8.80 -46.43 -20.71
CA GLY A 794 9.97 -46.43 -21.57
C GLY A 794 10.84 -45.15 -21.46
N VAL A 795 10.52 -44.21 -20.57
CA VAL A 795 11.15 -42.89 -20.53
C VAL A 795 11.84 -42.57 -19.21
N THR A 796 12.12 -43.60 -18.42
CA THR A 796 12.91 -43.48 -17.20
C THR A 796 13.88 -44.66 -17.03
N ALA A 797 15.13 -44.37 -16.68
CA ALA A 797 16.14 -45.40 -16.37
C ALA A 797 15.98 -45.97 -14.95
N ALA A 798 15.43 -45.23 -14.02
CA ALA A 798 15.22 -45.64 -12.62
C ALA A 798 13.91 -46.41 -12.37
N GLY A 799 13.08 -46.59 -13.39
CA GLY A 799 11.82 -47.33 -13.31
C GLY A 799 10.57 -46.49 -13.11
N CYS A 800 9.45 -47.06 -13.56
CA CYS A 800 8.13 -46.43 -13.45
C CYS A 800 7.21 -47.26 -12.57
N THR A 801 6.60 -46.62 -11.58
CA THR A 801 5.59 -47.22 -10.69
C THR A 801 4.22 -46.70 -11.05
N VAL A 802 3.23 -47.57 -11.30
CA VAL A 802 1.85 -47.20 -11.59
C VAL A 802 0.94 -47.61 -10.43
N ARG A 803 0.01 -46.75 -10.02
CA ARG A 803 -1.01 -46.98 -9.01
C ARG A 803 -2.39 -46.60 -9.50
N GLU A 804 -3.39 -47.36 -9.09
CA GLU A 804 -4.79 -47.02 -9.32
C GLU A 804 -5.20 -45.87 -8.38
N GLY A 805 -5.70 -44.77 -8.96
CA GLY A 805 -6.25 -43.65 -8.25
C GLY A 805 -7.74 -43.79 -7.96
N HIS A 806 -8.27 -42.87 -7.18
CA HIS A 806 -9.69 -42.84 -6.83
C HIS A 806 -10.38 -41.71 -7.58
N GLY A 807 -11.57 -41.97 -8.14
CA GLY A 807 -12.37 -41.00 -8.89
C GLY A 807 -11.96 -40.84 -10.35
N ARG A 808 -12.75 -40.06 -11.09
CA ARG A 808 -12.46 -39.73 -12.48
C ARG A 808 -11.52 -38.54 -12.55
N HIS A 809 -10.95 -38.29 -13.73
CA HIS A 809 -9.97 -37.25 -13.98
C HIS A 809 -10.24 -35.93 -13.21
N ALA A 810 -11.44 -35.38 -13.34
CA ALA A 810 -11.80 -34.10 -12.71
C ALA A 810 -12.07 -34.16 -11.20
N GLU A 811 -12.18 -35.37 -10.63
CA GLU A 811 -12.58 -35.61 -9.24
C GLU A 811 -11.41 -36.01 -8.33
N MET A 812 -10.25 -36.35 -8.91
CA MET A 812 -9.13 -36.94 -8.17
C MET A 812 -8.54 -36.04 -7.07
N LEU A 813 -8.61 -34.73 -7.28
CA LEU A 813 -8.14 -33.72 -6.32
C LEU A 813 -9.27 -33.02 -5.56
N ASP A 814 -10.50 -33.56 -5.63
CA ASP A 814 -11.67 -32.94 -5.02
C ASP A 814 -12.56 -33.95 -4.28
N GLY A 815 -13.39 -33.46 -3.37
CA GLY A 815 -14.48 -34.17 -2.71
C GLY A 815 -14.09 -35.46 -2.00
N SER A 816 -14.89 -36.53 -2.20
CA SER A 816 -14.79 -37.82 -1.51
C SER A 816 -13.59 -38.68 -1.92
N PHE A 817 -12.96 -38.39 -3.04
CA PHE A 817 -11.82 -39.17 -3.58
C PHE A 817 -10.46 -38.64 -3.12
N LEU A 818 -10.42 -37.42 -2.64
CA LEU A 818 -9.19 -36.70 -2.24
C LEU A 818 -8.40 -37.43 -1.16
N ASP A 819 -9.05 -37.97 -0.13
CA ASP A 819 -8.38 -38.61 1.01
C ASP A 819 -7.64 -39.88 0.56
N GLY A 820 -8.25 -40.71 -0.28
CA GLY A 820 -7.62 -41.90 -0.86
C GLY A 820 -6.44 -41.55 -1.77
N ASN A 821 -6.58 -40.54 -2.61
CA ASN A 821 -5.49 -40.09 -3.48
C ASN A 821 -4.37 -39.42 -2.68
N ALA A 822 -4.64 -38.72 -1.59
CA ALA A 822 -3.62 -38.17 -0.72
C ALA A 822 -2.79 -39.27 -0.03
N GLU A 823 -3.40 -40.39 0.35
CA GLU A 823 -2.68 -41.55 0.91
C GLU A 823 -1.74 -42.17 -0.13
N LEU A 824 -2.18 -42.30 -1.39
CA LEU A 824 -1.34 -42.76 -2.48
C LEU A 824 -0.15 -41.82 -2.72
N VAL A 825 -0.38 -40.51 -2.75
CA VAL A 825 0.67 -39.50 -2.90
C VAL A 825 1.66 -39.61 -1.75
N ARG A 826 1.18 -39.69 -0.51
CA ARG A 826 2.02 -39.85 0.68
C ARG A 826 2.92 -41.09 0.60
N ALA A 827 2.36 -42.22 0.21
CA ALA A 827 3.11 -43.47 0.07
C ALA A 827 4.21 -43.37 -1.00
N LEU A 828 3.93 -42.69 -2.12
CA LEU A 828 4.88 -42.52 -3.21
C LEU A 828 5.99 -41.51 -2.84
N LEU A 829 5.66 -40.43 -2.15
CA LEU A 829 6.63 -39.47 -1.64
C LEU A 829 7.59 -40.11 -0.61
N ALA A 830 7.05 -40.97 0.28
CA ALA A 830 7.89 -41.71 1.25
C ALA A 830 8.79 -42.75 0.61
N GLY A 831 8.36 -43.40 -0.51
CA GLY A 831 9.13 -44.40 -1.25
C GLY A 831 10.27 -43.80 -2.07
N GLY A 832 10.11 -42.59 -2.60
CA GLY A 832 11.16 -41.86 -3.32
C GLY A 832 12.35 -41.51 -2.43
N ALA A 833 12.10 -41.12 -1.19
CA ALA A 833 13.15 -40.79 -0.24
C ALA A 833 14.01 -42.02 0.21
N ALA A 834 13.50 -43.26 0.04
CA ALA A 834 14.21 -44.46 0.42
C ALA A 834 15.23 -44.93 -0.65
N ASN A 835 14.97 -44.63 -1.94
CA ASN A 835 15.85 -45.04 -3.05
C ASN A 835 17.03 -44.08 -3.29
N GLY A 836 17.01 -42.88 -2.78
CA GLY A 836 18.08 -41.87 -2.91
C GLY A 836 19.17 -41.94 -1.82
N ARG A 837 19.08 -42.91 -0.87
CA ARG A 837 20.06 -43.08 0.22
C ARG A 837 20.79 -44.40 0.21
N ALA A 838 20.80 -45.15 -0.91
CA ALA A 838 21.60 -46.36 -1.05
C ALA A 838 22.78 -46.16 -2.00
#